data_4de1aad087c5818b66ae9dab4582e327
#
_entry.id   4de1aad087c5818b66ae9dab4582e327
#
_cell.length_a   1.000
_cell.length_b   1.000
_cell.length_c   1.000
_cell.angle_alpha   90.00
_cell.angle_beta   90.00
_cell.angle_gamma   90.00
#
_symmetry.space_group_name_H-M   'P 1'
#
loop_
_entity.id
_entity.type
_entity.pdbx_description
1 polymer ?
#
loop_
_entity_poly.entity_id
_entity_poly.type
_entity_poly.pdbx_seq_one_letter_code
_entity_poly.pdbx_strand_id
1 'polypeptide(L)'
;MFIFRLASTALAGLAVFCGAAVGSAADSAADRPASATSAVAAGEWVAFGRDPGGSQHSPLAQIDARNVSKLRRAWVHRSGDYVDAPQPRGTSLQTTPLHVNGMLYFCTPMNRVFALDPVTGRERWVFDPHRTDAKSGRPALSPPLANPTRCRGVAYWQSKAPSAARAASASAAAGARATDNGAAAVCQRRIFKNGDNTRVYALDADTGLPCSDFGAAKGHKGWVSHADYENHGDGNFGTSTSPPAVLGDVVIAAMSANDGLANAKNGMVRAFDVRSGELRWEFDPIPPQYRDQSGAANVWSTISVDVEHNLVFLPTTSPSTDYYGGGRRFEMPLVNAIVALDGTSGKVVWSQQVVRHDLFDYDLVGHPLLVDIVRDGRKVQAALLQTKMGWLYGFERTTGKPLWPIVERPVPMSDVPGEQAAPTQPVPQGMAPFAHQTLTRDQLFGITPIDRLACRRKFDELRYDGMYTPPSVRGSILFPSALGGGNWGGAAYDPASNLLIIKAENLATVLKVIPKADAADDKVPPKDYLTRPLVGTPYRIEGELFQSPLGVPCTPPPWGTLMALDLATGKARWEIPLGQIKRAGITVPKGAGWGSPNVGGPITTAGGLTFIGATMDSRFRAIDTRTGKELWSAELPVPGMAVPMSYAVNGKQYVLIAAGGNAMVGTPIGDYLIAYALPD
;
A
#
# COMPACT_ATOMS: atom_id res chain seq x y z
N MET A 1 -16.42 -30.52 58.73
CA MET A 1 -17.12 -30.43 60.02
C MET A 1 -17.83 -29.07 59.99
N PHE A 2 -19.17 -29.13 60.12
CA PHE A 2 -20.23 -28.08 60.09
C PHE A 2 -20.52 -27.42 58.74
N ILE A 3 -21.44 -27.83 58.05
CA ILE A 3 -22.91 -27.89 57.74
C ILE A 3 -23.69 -26.84 58.60
N PHE A 4 -24.38 -25.87 57.92
CA PHE A 4 -25.79 -25.63 58.18
C PHE A 4 -26.50 -24.93 57.01
N ARG A 5 -27.70 -25.34 56.84
CA ARG A 5 -28.73 -25.19 55.81
C ARG A 5 -29.64 -23.96 56.02
N LEU A 6 -30.23 -23.51 54.92
CA LEU A 6 -31.64 -23.15 54.67
C LEU A 6 -32.38 -22.13 55.60
N ALA A 7 -32.99 -21.12 55.01
CA ALA A 7 -34.47 -20.98 55.06
C ALA A 7 -34.95 -19.92 54.04
N SER A 8 -35.96 -20.31 53.29
CA SER A 8 -36.80 -19.47 52.41
C SER A 8 -37.83 -18.72 53.22
N THR A 9 -38.20 -17.49 52.81
CA THR A 9 -39.57 -16.97 53.08
C THR A 9 -39.98 -16.08 51.92
N ALA A 10 -41.08 -16.42 51.29
CA ALA A 10 -41.83 -15.63 50.33
C ALA A 10 -42.74 -14.64 51.07
N LEU A 11 -42.87 -13.44 50.55
CA LEU A 11 -44.04 -12.58 50.81
C LEU A 11 -44.45 -11.87 49.51
N ALA A 12 -45.69 -12.11 49.15
CA ALA A 12 -46.40 -11.46 48.06
C ALA A 12 -46.85 -10.06 48.48
N GLY A 13 -46.75 -9.09 47.60
CA GLY A 13 -47.29 -7.75 47.77
C GLY A 13 -47.77 -7.18 46.44
N LEU A 14 -49.00 -6.83 46.43
CA LEU A 14 -49.93 -6.47 45.37
C LEU A 14 -49.46 -5.25 44.55
N ALA A 15 -49.69 -5.31 43.24
CA ALA A 15 -49.46 -4.27 42.24
C ALA A 15 -50.52 -3.19 42.25
N VAL A 16 -50.09 -1.94 42.02
CA VAL A 16 -50.96 -0.88 41.51
C VAL A 16 -50.44 -0.45 40.16
N PHE A 17 -51.25 -0.62 39.12
CA PHE A 17 -51.00 -0.15 37.77
C PHE A 17 -51.16 1.36 37.72
N CYS A 18 -50.13 2.09 37.23
CA CYS A 18 -50.27 3.39 36.63
C CYS A 18 -49.65 3.33 35.24
N GLY A 19 -50.47 3.28 34.23
CA GLY A 19 -50.05 3.27 32.84
C GLY A 19 -49.51 4.64 32.40
N ALA A 20 -48.27 4.67 31.97
CA ALA A 20 -47.77 5.74 31.13
C ALA A 20 -47.36 5.10 29.79
N ALA A 21 -48.10 5.42 28.75
CA ALA A 21 -47.81 5.04 27.38
C ALA A 21 -46.51 5.75 26.94
N VAL A 22 -45.44 5.00 26.86
CA VAL A 22 -44.23 5.43 26.12
C VAL A 22 -44.41 5.01 24.69
N GLY A 23 -44.69 5.99 23.83
CA GLY A 23 -44.73 5.79 22.38
C GLY A 23 -43.38 5.34 21.89
N SER A 24 -43.30 4.11 21.40
CA SER A 24 -42.21 3.59 20.59
C SER A 24 -42.22 4.32 19.25
N ALA A 25 -41.34 5.29 19.09
CA ALA A 25 -40.98 5.78 17.77
C ALA A 25 -40.15 4.68 17.08
N ALA A 26 -40.82 3.88 16.27
CA ALA A 26 -40.16 3.08 15.30
C ALA A 26 -39.56 4.04 14.26
N ASP A 27 -38.26 4.29 14.35
CA ASP A 27 -37.51 4.89 13.25
C ASP A 27 -37.67 3.99 12.02
N SER A 28 -38.50 4.46 11.09
CA SER A 28 -38.58 3.91 9.77
C SER A 28 -37.19 4.04 9.13
N ALA A 29 -36.51 2.91 8.95
CA ALA A 29 -35.40 2.80 8.01
C ALA A 29 -35.98 3.19 6.63
N ALA A 30 -35.86 4.49 6.31
CA ALA A 30 -36.22 4.98 4.99
C ALA A 30 -35.40 4.18 3.97
N ASP A 31 -36.10 3.58 3.01
CA ASP A 31 -35.59 2.97 1.79
C ASP A 31 -34.49 3.85 1.19
N ARG A 32 -33.22 3.51 1.50
CA ARG A 32 -32.09 4.00 0.71
C ARG A 32 -32.16 3.25 -0.61
N PRO A 33 -32.30 3.94 -1.74
CA PRO A 33 -32.23 3.28 -3.03
C PRO A 33 -30.87 2.56 -3.08
N ALA A 34 -30.89 1.23 -3.22
CA ALA A 34 -29.73 0.43 -3.50
C ALA A 34 -29.02 1.07 -4.70
N SER A 35 -27.87 1.72 -4.47
CA SER A 35 -27.07 2.24 -5.57
C SER A 35 -26.63 1.03 -6.36
N ALA A 36 -27.16 0.89 -7.58
CA ALA A 36 -26.73 -0.13 -8.50
C ALA A 36 -25.22 0.07 -8.73
N THR A 37 -24.41 -0.73 -8.03
CA THR A 37 -22.99 -0.87 -8.29
C THR A 37 -22.90 -1.42 -9.71
N SER A 38 -22.53 -0.57 -10.68
CA SER A 38 -22.20 -1.07 -12.00
C SER A 38 -21.01 -2.01 -11.82
N ALA A 39 -21.25 -3.31 -12.01
CA ALA A 39 -20.18 -4.30 -11.91
C ALA A 39 -19.06 -3.90 -12.87
N VAL A 40 -17.81 -3.89 -12.35
CA VAL A 40 -16.61 -3.62 -13.18
C VAL A 40 -16.61 -4.59 -14.35
N ALA A 41 -16.54 -4.10 -15.59
CA ALA A 41 -16.49 -4.95 -16.77
C ALA A 41 -15.32 -5.92 -16.68
N ALA A 42 -15.50 -7.16 -17.11
CA ALA A 42 -14.50 -8.23 -16.92
C ALA A 42 -13.14 -7.85 -17.50
N GLY A 43 -13.10 -7.11 -18.61
CA GLY A 43 -11.87 -6.67 -19.28
C GLY A 43 -11.23 -5.40 -18.70
N GLU A 44 -11.86 -4.76 -17.71
CA GLU A 44 -11.38 -3.51 -17.12
C GLU A 44 -10.58 -3.73 -15.84
N TRP A 45 -9.71 -2.74 -15.54
CA TRP A 45 -8.90 -2.62 -14.33
C TRP A 45 -9.05 -1.19 -13.83
N VAL A 46 -10.06 -0.93 -12.99
CA VAL A 46 -10.55 0.43 -12.70
C VAL A 46 -9.91 1.10 -11.50
N ALA A 47 -9.17 0.35 -10.66
CA ALA A 47 -8.44 0.85 -9.49
C ALA A 47 -7.11 0.10 -9.34
N PHE A 48 -6.24 0.54 -8.43
CA PHE A 48 -4.91 -0.06 -8.21
C PHE A 48 -4.95 -1.60 -8.11
N GLY A 49 -5.85 -2.17 -7.31
CA GLY A 49 -6.03 -3.62 -7.14
C GLY A 49 -7.14 -4.21 -8.03
N ARG A 50 -7.40 -3.69 -9.22
CA ARG A 50 -8.48 -3.95 -10.17
C ARG A 50 -9.81 -3.31 -9.79
N ASP A 51 -10.26 -3.51 -8.59
CA ASP A 51 -11.50 -2.98 -8.04
C ASP A 51 -11.21 -2.05 -6.86
N PRO A 52 -12.16 -1.22 -6.42
CA PRO A 52 -11.95 -0.28 -5.33
C PRO A 52 -11.58 -0.94 -3.99
N GLY A 53 -11.96 -2.20 -3.77
CA GLY A 53 -11.61 -3.00 -2.58
C GLY A 53 -10.21 -3.60 -2.64
N GLY A 54 -9.55 -3.53 -3.81
CA GLY A 54 -8.15 -3.94 -3.96
C GLY A 54 -7.94 -5.45 -4.00
N SER A 55 -8.86 -6.25 -4.57
CA SER A 55 -8.77 -7.73 -4.57
C SER A 55 -7.53 -8.30 -5.26
N GLN A 56 -6.91 -7.54 -6.17
CA GLN A 56 -5.81 -7.97 -7.05
C GLN A 56 -6.17 -9.25 -7.84
N HIS A 57 -7.47 -9.43 -8.14
CA HIS A 57 -8.00 -10.56 -8.88
C HIS A 57 -8.61 -10.13 -10.20
N SER A 58 -8.23 -10.77 -11.30
CA SER A 58 -8.85 -10.61 -12.62
C SER A 58 -9.85 -11.74 -12.90
N PRO A 59 -11.09 -11.45 -13.31
CA PRO A 59 -12.05 -12.49 -13.69
C PRO A 59 -11.77 -13.09 -15.08
N LEU A 60 -10.71 -12.67 -15.75
CA LEU A 60 -10.32 -13.17 -17.07
C LEU A 60 -9.71 -14.58 -16.95
N ALA A 61 -10.12 -15.48 -17.85
CA ALA A 61 -9.71 -16.88 -17.85
C ALA A 61 -9.17 -17.37 -19.21
N GLN A 62 -9.00 -16.50 -20.21
CA GLN A 62 -8.47 -16.90 -21.52
C GLN A 62 -7.05 -17.44 -21.41
N ILE A 63 -6.24 -16.87 -20.51
CA ILE A 63 -4.90 -17.35 -20.19
C ILE A 63 -5.03 -18.27 -18.97
N ASP A 64 -4.71 -19.55 -19.14
CA ASP A 64 -4.81 -20.57 -18.11
C ASP A 64 -3.57 -21.50 -18.10
N ALA A 65 -3.56 -22.52 -17.21
CA ALA A 65 -2.44 -23.45 -17.07
C ALA A 65 -2.12 -24.24 -18.34
N ARG A 66 -3.08 -24.44 -19.28
CA ARG A 66 -2.89 -25.22 -20.51
C ARG A 66 -2.20 -24.41 -21.61
N ASN A 67 -2.31 -23.10 -21.59
CA ASN A 67 -1.86 -22.24 -22.67
C ASN A 67 -0.84 -21.15 -22.25
N VAL A 68 -0.64 -20.93 -20.96
CA VAL A 68 0.25 -19.88 -20.43
C VAL A 68 1.71 -19.99 -20.97
N SER A 69 2.17 -21.21 -21.27
CA SER A 69 3.48 -21.45 -21.86
C SER A 69 3.64 -20.83 -23.27
N LYS A 70 2.52 -20.53 -23.93
CA LYS A 70 2.48 -19.88 -25.25
C LYS A 70 2.51 -18.35 -25.20
N LEU A 71 2.47 -17.73 -23.99
CA LEU A 71 2.52 -16.28 -23.88
C LEU A 71 3.74 -15.68 -24.58
N ARG A 72 3.51 -14.63 -25.34
CA ARG A 72 4.53 -13.84 -26.04
C ARG A 72 4.36 -12.36 -25.69
N ARG A 73 5.46 -11.63 -25.79
CA ARG A 73 5.45 -10.18 -25.65
C ARG A 73 4.64 -9.57 -26.80
N ALA A 74 3.52 -8.90 -26.43
CA ALA A 74 2.64 -8.23 -27.38
C ALA A 74 3.19 -6.86 -27.78
N TRP A 75 3.59 -6.06 -26.79
CA TRP A 75 4.19 -4.74 -27.00
C TRP A 75 5.07 -4.31 -25.82
N VAL A 76 5.89 -3.28 -26.06
CA VAL A 76 6.71 -2.60 -25.07
C VAL A 76 6.53 -1.10 -25.26
N HIS A 77 6.31 -0.40 -24.15
CA HIS A 77 6.37 1.06 -24.10
C HIS A 77 7.54 1.50 -23.22
N ARG A 78 8.19 2.61 -23.60
CA ARG A 78 9.25 3.28 -22.86
C ARG A 78 8.79 4.69 -22.52
N SER A 79 8.69 5.02 -21.24
CA SER A 79 8.26 6.37 -20.82
C SER A 79 9.34 7.45 -20.98
N GLY A 80 10.60 7.06 -21.04
CA GLY A 80 11.75 7.96 -21.01
C GLY A 80 12.07 8.52 -19.61
N ASP A 81 11.32 8.09 -18.56
CA ASP A 81 11.40 8.61 -17.20
C ASP A 81 12.20 7.67 -16.30
N TYR A 82 13.52 7.71 -16.44
CA TYR A 82 14.39 7.00 -15.51
C TYR A 82 15.68 7.78 -15.25
N VAL A 83 16.21 7.61 -14.04
CA VAL A 83 17.53 8.06 -13.63
C VAL A 83 18.20 6.88 -12.93
N ASP A 84 19.27 6.39 -13.52
CA ASP A 84 20.08 5.32 -12.96
C ASP A 84 21.13 5.92 -12.03
N ALA A 85 20.73 6.07 -10.77
CA ALA A 85 21.54 6.62 -9.69
C ALA A 85 21.08 6.04 -8.35
N PRO A 86 21.93 6.11 -7.30
CA PRO A 86 21.49 5.84 -5.93
C PRO A 86 20.40 6.82 -5.47
N GLN A 87 19.64 6.43 -4.42
CA GLN A 87 18.71 7.33 -3.76
C GLN A 87 19.45 8.57 -3.20
N PRO A 88 18.80 9.74 -3.16
CA PRO A 88 17.39 10.03 -3.52
C PRO A 88 17.16 10.30 -5.02
N ARG A 89 18.20 10.34 -5.86
CA ARG A 89 18.12 10.71 -7.27
C ARG A 89 17.65 9.59 -8.19
N GLY A 90 17.87 8.33 -7.81
CA GLY A 90 17.48 7.18 -8.59
C GLY A 90 15.96 6.95 -8.62
N THR A 91 15.43 6.53 -9.77
CA THR A 91 14.01 6.27 -9.96
C THR A 91 13.60 4.86 -9.53
N SER A 92 12.30 4.68 -9.35
CA SER A 92 11.67 3.38 -9.12
C SER A 92 10.27 3.42 -9.76
N LEU A 93 10.12 2.82 -10.93
CA LEU A 93 8.82 2.74 -11.60
C LEU A 93 7.99 1.61 -10.98
N GLN A 94 7.05 1.98 -10.12
CA GLN A 94 6.23 1.06 -9.31
C GLN A 94 4.75 1.05 -9.74
N THR A 95 4.44 1.64 -10.88
CA THR A 95 3.06 1.89 -11.30
C THR A 95 2.33 0.61 -11.70
N THR A 96 1.05 0.51 -11.29
CA THR A 96 0.06 -0.39 -11.86
C THR A 96 -0.87 0.46 -12.73
N PRO A 97 -0.91 0.28 -14.05
CA PRO A 97 -1.82 1.03 -14.90
C PRO A 97 -3.28 0.72 -14.62
N LEU A 98 -4.19 1.64 -14.97
CA LEU A 98 -5.61 1.37 -15.10
C LEU A 98 -5.93 1.04 -16.56
N HIS A 99 -6.88 0.13 -16.79
CA HIS A 99 -7.53 -0.08 -18.08
C HIS A 99 -9.00 0.26 -17.96
N VAL A 100 -9.37 1.43 -18.42
CA VAL A 100 -10.75 1.93 -18.41
C VAL A 100 -11.00 2.74 -19.66
N ASN A 101 -12.24 2.82 -20.10
CA ASN A 101 -12.61 3.65 -21.24
C ASN A 101 -11.77 3.37 -22.50
N GLY A 102 -11.35 2.12 -22.70
CA GLY A 102 -10.56 1.70 -23.87
C GLY A 102 -9.13 2.24 -23.91
N MET A 103 -8.61 2.75 -22.80
CA MET A 103 -7.24 3.25 -22.69
C MET A 103 -6.53 2.72 -21.45
N LEU A 104 -5.19 2.69 -21.49
CA LEU A 104 -4.33 2.44 -20.34
C LEU A 104 -3.82 3.77 -19.79
N TYR A 105 -3.97 3.98 -18.47
CA TYR A 105 -3.46 5.18 -17.78
C TYR A 105 -2.46 4.79 -16.72
N PHE A 106 -1.33 5.48 -16.69
CA PHE A 106 -0.31 5.27 -15.66
C PHE A 106 0.49 6.54 -15.38
N CYS A 107 1.24 6.53 -14.29
CA CYS A 107 2.13 7.62 -13.90
C CYS A 107 3.57 7.15 -13.75
N THR A 108 4.50 8.10 -13.78
CA THR A 108 5.94 7.86 -13.73
C THR A 108 6.59 8.52 -12.51
N PRO A 109 7.83 8.13 -12.18
CA PRO A 109 8.62 8.77 -11.12
C PRO A 109 8.93 10.25 -11.40
N MET A 110 8.85 10.68 -12.66
CA MET A 110 8.99 12.10 -13.04
C MET A 110 7.66 12.85 -12.97
N ASN A 111 6.69 12.30 -12.25
CA ASN A 111 5.38 12.93 -12.00
C ASN A 111 4.49 13.11 -13.25
N ARG A 112 4.85 12.51 -14.39
CA ARG A 112 4.06 12.54 -15.61
C ARG A 112 2.93 11.51 -15.58
N VAL A 113 1.85 11.77 -16.34
CA VAL A 113 0.73 10.85 -16.58
C VAL A 113 0.65 10.55 -18.08
N PHE A 114 0.50 9.28 -18.41
CA PHE A 114 0.40 8.78 -19.77
C PHE A 114 -0.94 8.11 -19.99
N ALA A 115 -1.49 8.30 -21.19
CA ALA A 115 -2.54 7.44 -21.73
C ALA A 115 -2.01 6.70 -22.97
N LEU A 116 -2.20 5.37 -22.97
CA LEU A 116 -1.75 4.51 -24.07
C LEU A 116 -2.92 3.78 -24.71
N ASP A 117 -2.75 3.49 -25.98
CA ASP A 117 -3.54 2.50 -26.70
C ASP A 117 -3.26 1.10 -26.12
N PRO A 118 -4.28 0.36 -25.62
CA PRO A 118 -4.08 -0.90 -24.91
C PRO A 118 -3.63 -2.06 -25.81
N VAL A 119 -3.86 -1.98 -27.14
CA VAL A 119 -3.49 -3.03 -28.09
C VAL A 119 -2.04 -2.88 -28.55
N THR A 120 -1.57 -1.63 -28.72
CA THR A 120 -0.28 -1.33 -29.36
C THR A 120 0.75 -0.73 -28.41
N GLY A 121 0.37 -0.26 -27.23
CA GLY A 121 1.23 0.47 -26.30
C GLY A 121 1.63 1.87 -26.77
N ARG A 122 1.03 2.38 -27.86
CA ARG A 122 1.34 3.73 -28.39
C ARG A 122 0.71 4.81 -27.52
N GLU A 123 1.44 5.93 -27.36
CA GLU A 123 0.96 7.10 -26.65
C GLU A 123 -0.23 7.75 -27.35
N ARG A 124 -1.27 8.04 -26.59
CA ARG A 124 -2.41 8.86 -27.00
C ARG A 124 -2.21 10.30 -26.54
N TRP A 125 -1.83 10.47 -25.28
CA TRP A 125 -1.44 11.75 -24.71
C TRP A 125 -0.49 11.56 -23.52
N VAL A 126 0.23 12.64 -23.19
CA VAL A 126 1.11 12.74 -22.03
C VAL A 126 0.85 14.07 -21.33
N PHE A 127 0.68 14.03 -20.02
CA PHE A 127 0.62 15.21 -19.17
C PHE A 127 1.92 15.33 -18.37
N ASP A 128 2.56 16.52 -18.43
CA ASP A 128 3.74 16.86 -17.65
C ASP A 128 3.43 18.12 -16.82
N PRO A 129 3.37 18.04 -15.48
CA PRO A 129 3.07 19.20 -14.64
C PRO A 129 4.24 20.20 -14.53
N HIS A 130 5.47 19.78 -14.87
CA HIS A 130 6.70 20.57 -14.68
C HIS A 130 7.13 21.34 -15.93
N ARG A 131 6.44 21.15 -17.05
CA ARG A 131 6.78 21.77 -18.33
C ARG A 131 5.62 22.58 -18.89
N THR A 132 5.97 23.67 -19.55
CA THR A 132 5.04 24.35 -20.45
C THR A 132 4.71 23.42 -21.61
N ASP A 133 3.44 23.22 -21.87
CA ASP A 133 2.99 22.39 -22.99
C ASP A 133 3.28 23.13 -24.31
N ALA A 134 4.16 22.57 -25.13
CA ALA A 134 4.60 23.17 -26.39
C ALA A 134 3.47 23.30 -27.44
N LYS A 135 2.42 22.46 -27.35
CA LYS A 135 1.31 22.46 -28.33
C LYS A 135 0.22 23.46 -27.95
N SER A 136 -0.14 23.52 -26.67
CA SER A 136 -1.22 24.39 -26.18
C SER A 136 -0.72 25.72 -25.59
N GLY A 137 0.60 25.87 -25.37
CA GLY A 137 1.16 27.03 -24.67
C GLY A 137 0.81 27.07 -23.18
N ARG A 138 0.17 26.04 -22.62
CA ARG A 138 -0.19 25.96 -21.21
C ARG A 138 1.06 26.00 -20.32
N PRO A 139 1.14 26.94 -19.37
CA PRO A 139 2.31 27.03 -18.47
C PRO A 139 2.44 25.78 -17.59
N ALA A 140 3.64 25.56 -17.09
CA ALA A 140 3.88 24.55 -16.07
C ALA A 140 2.99 24.79 -14.84
N LEU A 141 2.42 23.73 -14.28
CA LEU A 141 1.59 23.78 -13.07
C LEU A 141 2.40 23.58 -11.79
N SER A 142 3.60 23.06 -11.90
CA SER A 142 4.52 22.78 -10.80
C SER A 142 5.92 23.26 -11.13
N PRO A 143 6.75 23.68 -10.15
CA PRO A 143 8.17 23.94 -10.37
C PRO A 143 8.88 22.66 -10.85
N PRO A 144 10.10 22.79 -11.43
CA PRO A 144 10.91 21.64 -11.80
C PRO A 144 11.09 20.66 -10.63
N LEU A 145 11.02 19.38 -10.93
CA LEU A 145 11.15 18.32 -9.93
C LEU A 145 12.60 18.24 -9.43
N ALA A 146 12.80 18.43 -8.14
CA ALA A 146 14.13 18.38 -7.53
C ALA A 146 14.67 16.94 -7.45
N ASN A 147 13.79 15.98 -7.11
CA ASN A 147 14.10 14.56 -7.05
C ASN A 147 12.93 13.76 -7.62
N PRO A 148 13.19 12.58 -8.20
CA PRO A 148 12.13 11.67 -8.63
C PRO A 148 11.18 11.32 -7.49
N THR A 149 9.90 11.20 -7.83
CA THR A 149 8.86 10.73 -6.90
C THR A 149 8.71 9.21 -7.00
N ARG A 150 7.79 8.65 -6.22
CA ARG A 150 7.28 7.29 -6.43
C ARG A 150 5.83 7.42 -6.84
N CYS A 151 5.48 6.85 -7.98
CA CYS A 151 4.09 6.82 -8.40
C CYS A 151 3.66 5.36 -8.62
N ARG A 152 2.64 4.93 -7.86
CA ARG A 152 2.11 3.56 -7.92
C ARG A 152 0.87 3.43 -8.79
N GLY A 153 0.24 4.55 -9.15
CA GLY A 153 -0.92 4.55 -10.02
C GLY A 153 -1.68 5.87 -10.02
N VAL A 154 -2.78 5.87 -10.73
CA VAL A 154 -3.74 6.96 -10.84
C VAL A 154 -5.13 6.45 -10.45
N ALA A 155 -6.11 7.34 -10.28
CA ALA A 155 -7.50 6.97 -10.06
C ALA A 155 -8.39 7.51 -11.18
N TYR A 156 -9.52 6.84 -11.40
CA TYR A 156 -10.49 7.19 -12.46
C TYR A 156 -11.85 7.48 -11.87
N TRP A 157 -12.49 8.49 -12.42
CA TRP A 157 -13.89 8.82 -12.16
C TRP A 157 -14.63 9.16 -13.45
N GLN A 158 -15.92 8.81 -13.50
CA GLN A 158 -16.81 9.14 -14.61
C GLN A 158 -18.12 9.69 -14.09
N SER A 159 -18.59 10.78 -14.71
CA SER A 159 -19.91 11.35 -14.44
C SER A 159 -21.02 10.35 -14.77
N LYS A 160 -22.03 10.27 -13.90
CA LYS A 160 -23.26 9.48 -14.12
C LYS A 160 -24.31 10.24 -14.96
N ALA A 161 -23.91 11.26 -15.73
CA ALA A 161 -24.82 12.06 -16.52
C ALA A 161 -25.70 11.21 -17.51
N PRO A 162 -26.97 11.60 -17.82
CA PRO A 162 -27.86 10.86 -18.68
C PRO A 162 -27.26 10.62 -20.08
N SER A 163 -27.58 9.48 -20.68
CA SER A 163 -27.06 9.00 -21.96
C SER A 163 -27.23 9.98 -23.16
N ALA A 164 -28.16 10.94 -23.09
CA ALA A 164 -28.38 11.97 -24.14
C ALA A 164 -27.20 12.97 -24.23
N ALA A 165 -26.56 13.34 -23.12
CA ALA A 165 -25.37 14.17 -23.13
C ALA A 165 -24.13 13.42 -23.67
N ARG A 166 -24.16 12.11 -23.61
CA ARG A 166 -23.06 11.21 -24.06
C ARG A 166 -23.04 11.10 -25.61
N ALA A 167 -24.19 11.13 -26.26
CA ALA A 167 -24.29 11.11 -27.73
C ALA A 167 -23.79 12.42 -28.38
N ALA A 168 -24.03 13.56 -27.73
CA ALA A 168 -23.58 14.86 -28.22
C ALA A 168 -22.04 15.03 -28.09
N SER A 169 -21.40 14.50 -27.03
CA SER A 169 -19.95 14.58 -26.87
C SER A 169 -19.18 13.62 -27.78
N ALA A 170 -19.74 12.44 -28.09
CA ALA A 170 -19.12 11.47 -29.01
C ALA A 170 -19.14 11.96 -30.48
N SER A 171 -20.17 12.68 -30.91
CA SER A 171 -20.22 13.24 -32.26
C SER A 171 -19.30 14.48 -32.42
N ALA A 172 -19.03 15.21 -31.34
CA ALA A 172 -18.11 16.35 -31.34
C ALA A 172 -16.64 15.94 -31.41
N ALA A 173 -16.30 14.77 -30.84
CA ALA A 173 -14.92 14.26 -30.83
C ALA A 173 -14.43 13.73 -32.19
N ALA A 174 -15.34 13.44 -33.13
CA ALA A 174 -15.00 12.91 -34.46
C ALA A 174 -14.70 13.99 -35.52
N GLY A 175 -14.92 15.27 -35.25
CA GLY A 175 -14.83 16.32 -36.29
C GLY A 175 -14.20 17.66 -35.88
N ALA A 176 -13.79 17.88 -34.66
CA ALA A 176 -13.32 19.18 -34.23
C ALA A 176 -11.77 19.25 -34.21
N ARG A 177 -11.19 19.90 -35.22
CA ARG A 177 -9.93 20.66 -35.04
C ARG A 177 -10.21 21.67 -33.92
N ALA A 178 -9.39 21.59 -32.85
CA ALA A 178 -9.42 22.54 -31.75
C ALA A 178 -9.27 23.98 -32.28
N THR A 179 -10.36 24.71 -32.37
CA THR A 179 -10.31 26.17 -32.39
C THR A 179 -10.49 26.64 -30.97
N ASP A 180 -9.47 27.35 -30.54
CA ASP A 180 -9.29 27.96 -29.23
C ASP A 180 -10.39 29.03 -29.01
N ASN A 181 -11.46 28.67 -28.35
CA ASN A 181 -12.42 29.58 -27.75
C ASN A 181 -12.70 29.06 -26.33
N GLY A 182 -12.01 29.60 -25.37
CA GLY A 182 -12.11 29.66 -23.92
C GLY A 182 -13.27 29.09 -23.11
N ALA A 183 -14.06 28.18 -23.65
CA ALA A 183 -15.04 27.40 -22.90
C ALA A 183 -14.32 26.15 -22.38
N ALA A 184 -13.95 26.18 -21.11
CA ALA A 184 -13.40 25.05 -20.39
C ALA A 184 -14.26 23.80 -20.62
N ALA A 185 -13.71 22.78 -21.26
CA ALA A 185 -14.38 21.49 -21.40
C ALA A 185 -14.67 20.96 -20.00
N VAL A 186 -15.94 20.77 -19.66
CA VAL A 186 -16.34 20.13 -18.42
C VAL A 186 -15.94 18.67 -18.54
N CYS A 187 -14.87 18.27 -17.85
CA CYS A 187 -14.35 16.91 -17.83
C CYS A 187 -15.40 15.93 -17.32
N GLN A 188 -16.00 15.14 -18.20
CA GLN A 188 -16.99 14.12 -17.84
C GLN A 188 -16.32 12.83 -17.31
N ARG A 189 -15.07 12.61 -17.68
CA ARG A 189 -14.20 11.52 -17.23
C ARG A 189 -12.88 12.10 -16.76
N ARG A 190 -12.44 11.68 -15.58
CA ARG A 190 -11.27 12.30 -14.96
C ARG A 190 -10.27 11.25 -14.52
N ILE A 191 -8.99 11.56 -14.73
CA ILE A 191 -7.86 10.88 -14.12
C ILE A 191 -7.35 11.75 -12.98
N PHE A 192 -7.32 11.20 -11.78
CA PHE A 192 -6.75 11.85 -10.61
C PHE A 192 -5.36 11.30 -10.30
N LYS A 193 -4.44 12.19 -9.94
CA LYS A 193 -3.08 11.82 -9.56
C LYS A 193 -2.61 12.66 -8.38
N ASN A 194 -2.09 11.97 -7.35
CA ASN A 194 -1.30 12.62 -6.30
C ASN A 194 0.05 13.07 -6.86
N GLY A 195 0.32 14.36 -6.81
CA GLY A 195 1.54 14.97 -7.33
C GLY A 195 2.60 15.21 -6.27
N ASP A 196 3.64 15.89 -6.70
CA ASP A 196 4.60 16.52 -5.83
C ASP A 196 4.00 17.75 -5.12
N ASN A 197 4.70 18.26 -4.10
CA ASN A 197 4.32 19.51 -3.42
C ASN A 197 2.85 19.55 -2.97
N THR A 198 2.34 18.45 -2.43
CA THR A 198 0.99 18.35 -1.84
C THR A 198 -0.19 18.46 -2.81
N ARG A 199 0.03 18.45 -4.12
CA ARG A 199 -1.01 18.63 -5.13
C ARG A 199 -1.74 17.33 -5.47
N VAL A 200 -3.02 17.49 -5.79
CA VAL A 200 -3.86 16.47 -6.42
C VAL A 200 -4.34 17.03 -7.75
N TYR A 201 -3.92 16.41 -8.84
CA TYR A 201 -4.31 16.82 -10.20
C TYR A 201 -5.58 16.10 -10.64
N ALA A 202 -6.43 16.81 -11.40
CA ALA A 202 -7.57 16.25 -12.13
C ALA A 202 -7.39 16.52 -13.63
N LEU A 203 -7.28 15.46 -14.42
CA LEU A 203 -7.08 15.53 -15.86
C LEU A 203 -8.28 14.94 -16.59
N ASP A 204 -8.66 15.55 -17.70
CA ASP A 204 -9.60 14.96 -18.63
C ASP A 204 -9.04 13.65 -19.18
N ALA A 205 -9.78 12.56 -19.03
CA ALA A 205 -9.27 11.23 -19.36
C ALA A 205 -9.04 11.04 -20.87
N ASP A 206 -9.75 11.78 -21.73
CA ASP A 206 -9.64 11.62 -23.18
C ASP A 206 -8.50 12.44 -23.78
N THR A 207 -8.20 13.61 -23.18
CA THR A 207 -7.25 14.59 -23.73
C THR A 207 -5.98 14.79 -22.90
N GLY A 208 -5.98 14.43 -21.63
CA GLY A 208 -4.90 14.69 -20.69
C GLY A 208 -4.81 16.15 -20.23
N LEU A 209 -5.75 17.01 -20.64
CA LEU A 209 -5.79 18.40 -20.22
C LEU A 209 -6.29 18.53 -18.78
N PRO A 210 -5.75 19.48 -17.99
CA PRO A 210 -6.25 19.75 -16.64
C PRO A 210 -7.70 20.22 -16.67
N CYS A 211 -8.52 19.65 -15.77
CA CYS A 211 -9.93 20.01 -15.61
C CYS A 211 -10.05 21.35 -14.88
N SER A 212 -10.30 22.44 -15.62
CA SER A 212 -10.21 23.79 -15.12
C SER A 212 -11.20 24.17 -14.01
N ASP A 213 -12.29 23.40 -13.85
CA ASP A 213 -13.26 23.50 -12.77
C ASP A 213 -12.71 22.98 -11.42
N PHE A 214 -11.74 22.04 -11.46
CA PHE A 214 -11.15 21.45 -10.28
C PHE A 214 -10.14 22.40 -9.64
N GLY A 215 -10.44 22.88 -8.41
CA GLY A 215 -9.65 23.84 -7.66
C GLY A 215 -9.92 25.31 -8.00
N ALA A 216 -10.89 25.62 -8.85
CA ALA A 216 -11.19 26.97 -9.30
C ALA A 216 -11.50 27.93 -8.14
N ALA A 217 -12.20 27.48 -7.10
CA ALA A 217 -12.53 28.27 -5.90
C ALA A 217 -11.30 28.73 -5.10
N LYS A 218 -10.16 28.05 -5.26
CA LYS A 218 -8.85 28.39 -4.66
C LYS A 218 -7.92 29.07 -5.65
N GLY A 219 -8.40 29.48 -6.83
CA GLY A 219 -7.60 30.10 -7.89
C GLY A 219 -6.72 29.12 -8.67
N HIS A 220 -6.91 27.81 -8.48
CA HIS A 220 -6.19 26.77 -9.20
C HIS A 220 -6.96 26.33 -10.45
N LYS A 221 -6.27 25.71 -11.40
CA LYS A 221 -6.88 25.18 -12.63
C LYS A 221 -6.41 23.74 -12.86
N GLY A 222 -7.27 22.78 -12.49
CA GLY A 222 -7.00 21.38 -12.66
C GLY A 222 -6.22 20.73 -11.53
N TRP A 223 -6.11 21.37 -10.37
CA TRP A 223 -5.49 20.80 -9.19
C TRP A 223 -5.97 21.46 -7.90
N VAL A 224 -5.84 20.76 -6.79
CA VAL A 224 -5.98 21.26 -5.41
C VAL A 224 -4.72 20.93 -4.61
N SER A 225 -4.50 21.58 -3.48
CA SER A 225 -3.34 21.35 -2.62
C SER A 225 -3.73 21.07 -1.18
N HIS A 226 -3.09 20.10 -0.55
CA HIS A 226 -3.18 19.94 0.90
C HIS A 226 -2.62 21.14 1.66
N ALA A 227 -1.73 21.92 1.04
CA ALA A 227 -1.17 23.15 1.62
C ALA A 227 -2.18 24.31 1.71
N ASP A 228 -3.31 24.25 0.97
CA ASP A 228 -4.37 25.26 1.03
C ASP A 228 -5.23 25.17 2.30
N TYR A 229 -4.98 24.18 3.14
CA TYR A 229 -5.75 23.88 4.36
C TYR A 229 -4.83 23.87 5.56
N GLU A 230 -5.42 23.93 6.75
CA GLU A 230 -4.67 23.87 7.99
C GLU A 230 -3.85 22.58 8.12
N ASN A 231 -2.60 22.71 8.52
CA ASN A 231 -1.67 21.61 8.68
C ASN A 231 -0.82 21.87 9.93
N HIS A 232 -0.76 20.86 10.80
CA HIS A 232 -0.01 20.92 12.06
C HIS A 232 1.41 20.35 11.87
N GLY A 233 2.31 20.71 12.80
CA GLY A 233 3.70 20.24 12.82
C GLY A 233 4.64 21.00 11.90
N ASP A 234 5.92 20.64 11.95
CA ASP A 234 7.03 21.30 11.29
C ASP A 234 7.51 20.56 10.04
N GLY A 235 8.39 21.21 9.29
CA GLY A 235 9.01 20.67 8.09
C GLY A 235 8.09 20.66 6.87
N ASN A 236 8.47 19.89 5.88
CA ASN A 236 7.74 19.75 4.62
C ASN A 236 7.00 18.42 4.58
N PHE A 237 5.90 18.39 3.85
CA PHE A 237 5.29 17.14 3.46
C PHE A 237 6.26 16.33 2.58
N GLY A 238 6.22 15.01 2.73
CA GLY A 238 6.81 14.11 1.78
C GLY A 238 5.98 14.04 0.48
N THR A 239 6.43 13.22 -0.46
CA THR A 239 5.70 12.97 -1.70
C THR A 239 4.65 11.89 -1.49
N SER A 240 3.44 12.09 -2.00
CA SER A 240 2.45 11.01 -2.04
C SER A 240 2.89 9.91 -3.01
N THR A 241 2.95 8.68 -2.55
CA THR A 241 3.44 7.54 -3.33
C THR A 241 2.34 6.69 -3.95
N SER A 242 1.16 6.64 -3.31
CA SER A 242 0.03 5.81 -3.73
C SER A 242 -1.00 6.62 -4.51
N PRO A 243 -1.80 5.96 -5.39
CA PRO A 243 -2.88 6.64 -6.08
C PRO A 243 -3.92 7.18 -5.08
N PRO A 244 -4.64 8.26 -5.41
CA PRO A 244 -5.84 8.61 -4.69
C PRO A 244 -6.91 7.52 -4.85
N ALA A 245 -7.87 7.45 -3.93
CA ALA A 245 -9.06 6.60 -4.06
C ALA A 245 -10.26 7.44 -4.50
N VAL A 246 -11.24 6.80 -5.17
CA VAL A 246 -12.49 7.45 -5.57
C VAL A 246 -13.66 6.68 -4.96
N LEU A 247 -14.54 7.39 -4.25
CA LEU A 247 -15.78 6.85 -3.70
C LEU A 247 -16.95 7.79 -4.06
N GLY A 248 -17.83 7.34 -4.94
CA GLY A 248 -18.93 8.19 -5.43
C GLY A 248 -18.38 9.44 -6.13
N ASP A 249 -18.74 10.60 -5.62
CA ASP A 249 -18.33 11.91 -6.14
C ASP A 249 -17.24 12.59 -5.29
N VAL A 250 -16.45 11.79 -4.56
CA VAL A 250 -15.27 12.30 -3.83
C VAL A 250 -13.99 11.58 -4.27
N VAL A 251 -12.89 12.34 -4.37
CA VAL A 251 -11.53 11.84 -4.51
C VAL A 251 -10.81 12.00 -3.16
N ILE A 252 -10.24 10.90 -2.68
CA ILE A 252 -9.62 10.79 -1.36
C ILE A 252 -8.12 10.70 -1.56
N ALA A 253 -7.39 11.64 -0.98
CA ALA A 253 -5.94 11.75 -1.13
C ALA A 253 -5.25 11.81 0.23
N ALA A 254 -4.08 11.21 0.30
CA ALA A 254 -3.21 11.22 1.47
C ALA A 254 -1.81 11.67 1.09
N MET A 255 -1.09 12.21 2.08
CA MET A 255 0.29 12.65 1.94
C MET A 255 1.18 11.82 2.84
N SER A 256 2.42 11.57 2.43
CA SER A 256 3.45 11.12 3.36
C SER A 256 4.01 12.32 4.13
N ALA A 257 4.60 12.05 5.28
CA ALA A 257 5.26 13.05 6.12
C ALA A 257 6.70 12.62 6.43
N ASN A 258 7.49 13.50 7.01
CA ASN A 258 8.87 13.20 7.40
C ASN A 258 8.90 12.48 8.76
N ASP A 259 9.11 11.19 8.74
CA ASP A 259 9.18 10.30 9.90
C ASP A 259 10.48 10.41 10.72
N GLY A 260 11.44 11.21 10.29
CA GLY A 260 12.68 11.53 11.01
C GLY A 260 12.63 12.81 11.84
N LEU A 261 11.51 13.54 11.86
CA LEU A 261 11.34 14.80 12.59
C LEU A 261 10.28 14.62 13.68
N ALA A 262 10.62 14.85 14.95
CA ALA A 262 9.74 14.56 16.11
C ALA A 262 8.37 15.25 16.02
N ASN A 263 8.35 16.50 15.61
CA ASN A 263 7.11 17.26 15.37
C ASN A 263 6.91 17.47 13.86
N ALA A 264 6.87 16.38 13.10
CA ALA A 264 6.65 16.43 11.66
C ALA A 264 5.22 16.90 11.32
N LYS A 265 5.01 17.36 10.09
CA LYS A 265 3.66 17.59 9.58
C LYS A 265 2.79 16.34 9.71
N ASN A 266 1.54 16.53 10.13
CA ASN A 266 0.57 15.43 10.22
C ASN A 266 0.22 14.89 8.84
N GLY A 267 0.11 13.56 8.75
CA GLY A 267 -0.23 12.86 7.52
C GLY A 267 -1.73 12.81 7.23
N MET A 268 -2.38 13.97 7.20
CA MET A 268 -3.83 14.09 7.04
C MET A 268 -4.34 13.48 5.73
N VAL A 269 -5.49 12.81 5.81
CA VAL A 269 -6.25 12.33 4.66
C VAL A 269 -7.37 13.30 4.37
N ARG A 270 -7.54 13.70 3.10
CA ARG A 270 -8.58 14.64 2.68
C ARG A 270 -9.38 14.10 1.52
N ALA A 271 -10.68 14.35 1.57
CA ALA A 271 -11.60 14.06 0.48
C ALA A 271 -12.06 15.36 -0.18
N PHE A 272 -11.94 15.40 -1.49
CA PHE A 272 -12.35 16.55 -2.30
C PHE A 272 -13.47 16.15 -3.25
N ASP A 273 -14.38 17.08 -3.54
CA ASP A 273 -15.35 16.89 -4.60
C ASP A 273 -14.64 16.64 -5.94
N VAL A 274 -15.04 15.62 -6.67
CA VAL A 274 -14.37 15.22 -7.92
C VAL A 274 -14.48 16.25 -9.04
N ARG A 275 -15.45 17.18 -8.99
CA ARG A 275 -15.65 18.23 -9.99
C ARG A 275 -15.03 19.54 -9.58
N SER A 276 -15.44 20.08 -8.42
CA SER A 276 -14.99 21.38 -7.96
C SER A 276 -13.63 21.38 -7.25
N GLY A 277 -13.23 20.26 -6.67
CA GLY A 277 -12.06 20.20 -5.78
C GLY A 277 -12.29 20.80 -4.40
N GLU A 278 -13.54 21.11 -4.04
CA GLU A 278 -13.87 21.59 -2.70
C GLU A 278 -13.67 20.49 -1.66
N LEU A 279 -13.10 20.85 -0.50
CA LEU A 279 -12.90 19.93 0.63
C LEU A 279 -14.26 19.48 1.16
N ARG A 280 -14.49 18.17 1.21
CA ARG A 280 -15.68 17.54 1.77
C ARG A 280 -15.48 17.15 3.23
N TRP A 281 -14.33 16.54 3.53
CA TRP A 281 -13.92 16.18 4.88
C TRP A 281 -12.40 15.97 4.97
N GLU A 282 -11.90 15.99 6.20
CA GLU A 282 -10.52 15.62 6.50
C GLU A 282 -10.46 14.68 7.71
N PHE A 283 -9.42 13.87 7.76
CA PHE A 283 -9.15 12.93 8.83
C PHE A 283 -7.68 13.05 9.26
N ASP A 284 -7.46 13.19 10.56
CA ASP A 284 -6.14 13.21 11.18
C ASP A 284 -6.03 12.02 12.14
N PRO A 285 -5.04 11.10 11.95
CA PRO A 285 -4.83 9.99 12.87
C PRO A 285 -4.35 10.43 14.26
N ILE A 286 -3.75 11.64 14.37
CA ILE A 286 -3.22 12.14 15.64
C ILE A 286 -4.32 12.89 16.39
N PRO A 287 -4.57 12.54 17.66
CA PRO A 287 -5.55 13.23 18.47
C PRO A 287 -5.27 14.73 18.58
N PRO A 288 -6.29 15.61 18.54
CA PRO A 288 -6.11 17.06 18.47
C PRO A 288 -5.18 17.65 19.53
N GLN A 289 -5.21 17.11 20.76
CA GLN A 289 -4.38 17.57 21.87
C GLN A 289 -2.89 17.26 21.73
N TYR A 290 -2.49 16.41 20.78
CA TYR A 290 -1.10 15.99 20.57
C TYR A 290 -0.51 16.47 19.24
N ARG A 291 -1.27 17.22 18.44
CA ARG A 291 -0.86 17.69 17.11
C ARG A 291 0.43 18.51 17.09
N ASP A 292 0.74 19.20 18.19
CA ASP A 292 1.96 20.01 18.33
C ASP A 292 3.11 19.22 19.00
N GLN A 293 2.89 17.97 19.36
CA GLN A 293 3.85 17.12 20.05
C GLN A 293 4.29 15.89 19.24
N SER A 294 3.54 15.53 18.23
CA SER A 294 3.79 14.39 17.38
C SER A 294 3.27 14.65 15.97
N GLY A 295 3.88 14.04 14.98
CA GLY A 295 3.52 14.18 13.59
C GLY A 295 3.60 12.87 12.82
N ALA A 296 3.73 12.94 11.51
CA ALA A 296 3.66 11.82 10.58
C ALA A 296 2.31 11.07 10.68
N ALA A 297 2.30 9.80 11.07
CA ALA A 297 1.07 8.99 11.17
C ALA A 297 0.21 9.08 9.90
N ASN A 298 0.83 8.97 8.75
CA ASN A 298 0.22 9.21 7.45
C ASN A 298 -0.40 7.94 6.83
N VAL A 299 -0.87 8.05 5.60
CA VAL A 299 -1.33 6.94 4.77
C VAL A 299 -0.56 6.97 3.44
N TRP A 300 0.67 6.46 3.43
CA TRP A 300 1.46 6.38 2.20
C TRP A 300 1.18 5.12 1.37
N SER A 301 0.50 4.13 1.96
CA SER A 301 0.00 2.96 1.26
C SER A 301 -1.32 3.25 0.54
N THR A 302 -1.81 2.28 -0.24
CA THR A 302 -3.03 2.47 -1.03
C THR A 302 -4.28 2.42 -0.13
N ILE A 303 -5.19 3.35 -0.35
CA ILE A 303 -6.51 3.41 0.29
C ILE A 303 -7.45 2.47 -0.45
N SER A 304 -8.23 1.67 0.29
CA SER A 304 -9.30 0.84 -0.27
C SER A 304 -10.68 1.41 0.08
N VAL A 305 -11.66 1.21 -0.79
CA VAL A 305 -13.02 1.70 -0.54
C VAL A 305 -14.06 0.61 -0.76
N ASP A 306 -15.03 0.55 0.14
CA ASP A 306 -16.23 -0.27 0.02
C ASP A 306 -17.37 0.58 -0.51
N VAL A 307 -17.66 0.41 -1.80
CA VAL A 307 -18.72 1.19 -2.49
C VAL A 307 -20.11 0.81 -1.99
N GLU A 308 -20.30 -0.45 -1.61
CA GLU A 308 -21.59 -0.99 -1.13
C GLU A 308 -21.99 -0.35 0.23
N HIS A 309 -21.05 -0.27 1.16
CA HIS A 309 -21.30 0.23 2.50
C HIS A 309 -20.87 1.68 2.71
N ASN A 310 -20.38 2.36 1.67
CA ASN A 310 -19.84 3.72 1.72
C ASN A 310 -18.73 3.90 2.77
N LEU A 311 -17.76 2.97 2.80
CA LEU A 311 -16.66 2.98 3.75
C LEU A 311 -15.31 3.23 3.05
N VAL A 312 -14.43 3.94 3.74
CA VAL A 312 -13.03 4.18 3.34
C VAL A 312 -12.11 3.50 4.34
N PHE A 313 -11.19 2.67 3.85
CA PHE A 313 -10.25 1.92 4.68
C PHE A 313 -8.85 2.47 4.56
N LEU A 314 -8.30 2.92 5.67
CA LEU A 314 -6.99 3.54 5.79
C LEU A 314 -6.02 2.64 6.55
N PRO A 315 -4.86 2.27 5.98
CA PRO A 315 -3.74 1.69 6.71
C PRO A 315 -2.85 2.83 7.23
N THR A 316 -3.10 3.31 8.44
CA THR A 316 -2.31 4.41 9.03
C THR A 316 -0.94 3.93 9.48
N THR A 317 0.04 4.82 9.46
CA THR A 317 1.44 4.52 9.72
C THR A 317 1.91 4.97 11.10
N SER A 318 3.20 4.76 11.37
CA SER A 318 3.86 5.16 12.61
C SER A 318 3.83 6.67 12.80
N PRO A 319 3.68 7.16 14.04
CA PRO A 319 3.95 8.55 14.38
C PRO A 319 5.48 8.77 14.43
N SER A 320 5.92 9.97 14.11
CA SER A 320 7.35 10.32 14.16
C SER A 320 7.86 10.45 15.63
N THR A 321 9.10 10.10 15.89
CA THR A 321 10.11 9.48 15.00
C THR A 321 10.02 7.96 15.06
N ASP A 322 10.44 7.26 13.99
CA ASP A 322 10.22 5.80 13.86
C ASP A 322 10.90 4.96 14.94
N TYR A 323 12.08 5.35 15.41
CA TYR A 323 12.93 4.48 16.22
C TYR A 323 13.16 4.98 17.66
N TYR A 324 12.55 6.11 18.01
CA TYR A 324 12.56 6.68 19.36
C TYR A 324 11.27 7.45 19.62
N GLY A 325 10.55 7.05 20.63
CA GLY A 325 9.25 7.60 20.99
C GLY A 325 9.18 8.27 22.37
N GLY A 326 10.32 8.56 23.00
CA GLY A 326 10.34 9.09 24.37
C GLY A 326 9.61 10.41 24.58
N GLY A 327 9.39 11.20 23.51
CA GLY A 327 8.58 12.42 23.51
C GLY A 327 7.08 12.19 23.28
N ARG A 328 6.64 10.99 22.88
CA ARG A 328 5.24 10.67 22.53
C ARG A 328 4.66 9.53 23.35
N ARG A 329 4.75 9.65 24.68
CA ARG A 329 4.28 8.62 25.64
C ARG A 329 2.77 8.62 25.89
N PHE A 330 1.99 9.18 25.00
CA PHE A 330 0.54 9.26 25.07
C PHE A 330 -0.10 8.29 24.09
N GLU A 331 -1.32 7.89 24.34
CA GLU A 331 -2.05 6.96 23.49
C GLU A 331 -2.54 7.64 22.20
N MET A 332 -2.30 6.99 21.08
CA MET A 332 -2.76 7.38 19.75
C MET A 332 -3.40 6.17 19.06
N PRO A 333 -4.66 5.86 19.32
CA PRO A 333 -5.29 4.60 18.91
C PRO A 333 -5.52 4.49 17.38
N LEU A 334 -5.42 5.61 16.66
CA LEU A 334 -5.63 5.65 15.21
C LEU A 334 -4.34 5.62 14.39
N VAL A 335 -3.16 5.56 15.03
CA VAL A 335 -1.88 5.35 14.35
C VAL A 335 -1.50 3.87 14.35
N ASN A 336 -0.75 3.40 13.36
CA ASN A 336 -0.46 1.99 13.13
C ASN A 336 -1.75 1.13 13.22
N ALA A 337 -2.82 1.61 12.63
CA ALA A 337 -4.16 1.05 12.73
C ALA A 337 -4.80 0.87 11.36
N ILE A 338 -5.61 -0.16 11.21
CA ILE A 338 -6.62 -0.17 10.16
C ILE A 338 -7.79 0.69 10.66
N VAL A 339 -8.18 1.69 9.89
CA VAL A 339 -9.26 2.63 10.23
C VAL A 339 -10.30 2.60 9.12
N ALA A 340 -11.54 2.34 9.47
CA ALA A 340 -12.69 2.46 8.56
C ALA A 340 -13.42 3.77 8.84
N LEU A 341 -13.54 4.61 7.81
CA LEU A 341 -14.27 5.87 7.87
C LEU A 341 -15.58 5.78 7.09
N ASP A 342 -16.58 6.52 7.52
CA ASP A 342 -17.76 6.82 6.70
C ASP A 342 -17.35 7.72 5.52
N GLY A 343 -17.64 7.28 4.31
CA GLY A 343 -17.19 7.94 3.07
C GLY A 343 -17.78 9.33 2.84
N THR A 344 -18.92 9.64 3.47
CA THR A 344 -19.61 10.94 3.34
C THR A 344 -19.03 11.97 4.31
N SER A 345 -18.73 11.57 5.55
CA SER A 345 -18.38 12.47 6.64
C SER A 345 -16.91 12.41 7.07
N GLY A 346 -16.16 11.38 6.67
CA GLY A 346 -14.80 11.16 7.16
C GLY A 346 -14.70 10.72 8.63
N LYS A 347 -15.85 10.43 9.29
CA LYS A 347 -15.86 10.00 10.69
C LYS A 347 -15.47 8.54 10.83
N VAL A 348 -14.76 8.22 11.91
CA VAL A 348 -14.37 6.85 12.24
C VAL A 348 -15.61 6.01 12.54
N VAL A 349 -15.79 4.92 11.81
CA VAL A 349 -16.81 3.89 12.06
C VAL A 349 -16.25 2.84 12.99
N TRP A 350 -15.04 2.36 12.70
CA TRP A 350 -14.28 1.47 13.57
C TRP A 350 -12.78 1.56 13.28
N SER A 351 -11.97 1.12 14.22
CA SER A 351 -10.51 1.02 14.04
C SER A 351 -9.94 -0.10 14.88
N GLN A 352 -8.80 -0.62 14.46
CA GLN A 352 -7.99 -1.57 15.23
C GLN A 352 -6.52 -1.22 15.09
N GLN A 353 -5.91 -0.81 16.19
CA GLN A 353 -4.47 -0.61 16.27
C GLN A 353 -3.76 -1.98 16.29
N VAL A 354 -2.73 -2.16 15.50
CA VAL A 354 -1.98 -3.42 15.37
C VAL A 354 -0.51 -3.31 15.78
N VAL A 355 0.01 -2.08 15.98
CA VAL A 355 1.29 -1.83 16.64
C VAL A 355 1.10 -0.69 17.64
N ARG A 356 1.48 -0.92 18.89
CA ARG A 356 1.44 0.09 19.95
C ARG A 356 2.81 0.69 20.15
N HIS A 357 2.85 2.02 20.28
CA HIS A 357 4.08 2.79 20.52
C HIS A 357 5.22 2.29 19.61
N ASP A 358 5.02 2.41 18.29
CA ASP A 358 5.92 1.84 17.29
C ASP A 358 7.33 2.45 17.40
N LEU A 359 8.33 1.58 17.56
CA LEU A 359 9.76 1.87 17.62
C LEU A 359 10.53 1.11 16.52
N PHE A 360 9.82 0.54 15.55
CA PHE A 360 10.35 -0.45 14.62
C PHE A 360 10.19 -0.03 13.16
N ASP A 361 9.49 1.09 12.91
CA ASP A 361 9.02 1.45 11.57
C ASP A 361 8.11 0.34 11.00
N TYR A 362 7.20 -0.17 11.82
CA TYR A 362 6.24 -1.19 11.44
C TYR A 362 4.92 -0.59 10.92
N ASP A 363 5.06 0.31 9.97
CA ASP A 363 3.96 0.89 9.19
C ASP A 363 3.00 -0.17 8.67
N LEU A 364 1.72 0.19 8.52
CA LEU A 364 0.78 -0.62 7.77
C LEU A 364 0.97 -0.40 6.27
N VAL A 365 1.75 -1.27 5.66
CA VAL A 365 2.24 -1.13 4.29
C VAL A 365 1.31 -1.69 3.22
N GLY A 366 0.50 -2.70 3.56
CA GLY A 366 -0.48 -3.29 2.66
C GLY A 366 -1.76 -2.46 2.61
N HIS A 367 -2.35 -2.30 1.42
CA HIS A 367 -3.72 -1.81 1.36
C HIS A 367 -4.65 -2.81 2.03
N PRO A 368 -5.68 -2.35 2.76
CA PRO A 368 -6.72 -3.24 3.25
C PRO A 368 -7.42 -3.92 2.08
N LEU A 369 -7.37 -5.27 2.04
CA LEU A 369 -7.95 -6.08 0.97
C LEU A 369 -9.41 -6.38 1.32
N LEU A 370 -10.35 -5.80 0.58
CA LEU A 370 -11.79 -5.97 0.82
C LEU A 370 -12.32 -7.08 -0.07
N VAL A 371 -12.55 -8.24 0.51
CA VAL A 371 -12.96 -9.46 -0.22
C VAL A 371 -14.02 -10.23 0.55
N ASP A 372 -14.75 -11.06 -0.17
CA ASP A 372 -15.73 -11.97 0.41
C ASP A 372 -15.08 -13.35 0.52
N ILE A 373 -14.73 -13.75 1.74
CA ILE A 373 -14.10 -15.04 2.01
C ILE A 373 -15.13 -16.10 2.43
N VAL A 374 -14.77 -17.36 2.29
CA VAL A 374 -15.54 -18.47 2.86
C VAL A 374 -14.87 -18.92 4.15
N ARG A 375 -15.60 -18.86 5.26
CA ARG A 375 -15.14 -19.33 6.56
C ARG A 375 -16.25 -20.06 7.29
N ASP A 376 -15.95 -21.21 7.90
CA ASP A 376 -16.92 -22.06 8.60
C ASP A 376 -18.18 -22.33 7.74
N GLY A 377 -17.99 -22.51 6.42
CA GLY A 377 -19.04 -22.74 5.44
C GLY A 377 -19.91 -21.52 5.12
N ARG A 378 -19.56 -20.34 5.63
CA ARG A 378 -20.30 -19.08 5.43
C ARG A 378 -19.47 -18.07 4.64
N LYS A 379 -20.14 -17.27 3.84
CA LYS A 379 -19.55 -16.10 3.16
C LYS A 379 -19.44 -14.96 4.17
N VAL A 380 -18.26 -14.36 4.29
CA VAL A 380 -17.96 -13.27 5.20
C VAL A 380 -17.32 -12.12 4.41
N GLN A 381 -17.90 -10.94 4.51
CA GLN A 381 -17.31 -9.72 3.96
C GLN A 381 -16.14 -9.29 4.85
N ALA A 382 -14.93 -9.50 4.36
CA ALA A 382 -13.69 -9.31 5.10
C ALA A 382 -12.93 -8.06 4.67
N ALA A 383 -12.26 -7.43 5.64
CA ALA A 383 -11.14 -6.52 5.44
C ALA A 383 -9.88 -7.21 5.95
N LEU A 384 -8.97 -7.57 5.04
CA LEU A 384 -7.73 -8.28 5.34
C LEU A 384 -6.55 -7.30 5.28
N LEU A 385 -5.64 -7.36 6.25
CA LEU A 385 -4.49 -6.47 6.35
C LEU A 385 -3.21 -7.28 6.53
N GLN A 386 -2.32 -7.25 5.55
CA GLN A 386 -0.95 -7.74 5.70
C GLN A 386 -0.06 -6.69 6.37
N THR A 387 0.93 -7.13 7.13
CA THR A 387 1.78 -6.25 7.92
C THR A 387 3.27 -6.48 7.71
N LYS A 388 4.11 -5.50 8.08
CA LYS A 388 5.58 -5.65 8.12
C LYS A 388 6.01 -6.76 9.06
N MET A 389 5.24 -7.05 10.11
CA MET A 389 5.52 -8.13 11.06
C MET A 389 5.35 -9.54 10.46
N GLY A 390 4.82 -9.67 9.25
CA GLY A 390 4.59 -10.97 8.62
C GLY A 390 3.30 -11.67 9.08
N TRP A 391 2.38 -10.92 9.68
CA TRP A 391 1.06 -11.39 10.07
C TRP A 391 -0.05 -10.82 9.21
N LEU A 392 -1.10 -11.64 9.02
CA LEU A 392 -2.35 -11.24 8.42
C LEU A 392 -3.39 -11.01 9.52
N TYR A 393 -3.96 -9.80 9.56
CA TYR A 393 -5.15 -9.49 10.34
C TYR A 393 -6.37 -9.54 9.45
N GLY A 394 -7.51 -9.92 10.01
CA GLY A 394 -8.77 -9.93 9.29
C GLY A 394 -9.92 -9.50 10.17
N PHE A 395 -10.82 -8.70 9.60
CA PHE A 395 -11.95 -8.09 10.29
C PHE A 395 -13.23 -8.23 9.46
N GLU A 396 -14.37 -8.32 10.12
CA GLU A 396 -15.66 -8.09 9.47
C GLU A 396 -15.66 -6.64 8.95
N ARG A 397 -15.95 -6.47 7.66
CA ARG A 397 -15.74 -5.21 6.94
C ARG A 397 -16.53 -4.03 7.53
N THR A 398 -17.77 -4.26 7.96
CA THR A 398 -18.64 -3.18 8.45
C THR A 398 -18.53 -2.91 9.96
N THR A 399 -18.08 -3.89 10.74
CA THR A 399 -18.08 -3.80 12.21
C THR A 399 -16.69 -3.73 12.83
N GLY A 400 -15.65 -4.11 12.10
CA GLY A 400 -14.30 -4.21 12.63
C GLY A 400 -14.08 -5.40 13.59
N LYS A 401 -15.09 -6.28 13.75
CA LYS A 401 -14.93 -7.46 14.60
C LYS A 401 -13.84 -8.38 14.04
N PRO A 402 -12.84 -8.75 14.86
CA PRO A 402 -11.78 -9.64 14.40
C PRO A 402 -12.32 -10.99 13.93
N LEU A 403 -11.89 -11.43 12.74
CA LEU A 403 -12.23 -12.75 12.20
C LEU A 403 -11.45 -13.87 12.89
N TRP A 404 -10.24 -13.55 13.35
CA TRP A 404 -9.39 -14.43 14.15
C TRP A 404 -9.06 -13.73 15.47
N PRO A 405 -8.95 -14.44 16.60
CA PRO A 405 -8.62 -13.82 17.87
C PRO A 405 -7.33 -13.02 17.81
N ILE A 406 -7.34 -11.86 18.45
CA ILE A 406 -6.14 -11.02 18.65
C ILE A 406 -5.83 -11.07 20.14
N VAL A 407 -4.60 -11.43 20.50
CA VAL A 407 -4.17 -11.54 21.90
C VAL A 407 -3.02 -10.60 22.19
N GLU A 408 -3.01 -10.05 23.39
CA GLU A 408 -1.90 -9.24 23.89
C GLU A 408 -0.73 -10.15 24.27
N ARG A 409 0.44 -9.91 23.67
CA ARG A 409 1.69 -10.61 24.02
C ARG A 409 2.70 -9.66 24.65
N PRO A 410 3.28 -10.01 25.80
CA PRO A 410 4.41 -9.27 26.35
C PRO A 410 5.56 -9.17 25.36
N VAL A 411 6.20 -8.01 25.32
CA VAL A 411 7.34 -7.72 24.42
C VAL A 411 8.51 -7.11 25.19
N PRO A 412 9.74 -7.17 24.65
CA PRO A 412 10.91 -6.63 25.32
C PRO A 412 10.79 -5.13 25.60
N MET A 413 11.25 -4.72 26.79
CA MET A 413 11.33 -3.31 27.18
C MET A 413 12.54 -2.63 26.54
N SER A 414 12.45 -1.32 26.30
CA SER A 414 13.58 -0.51 25.85
C SER A 414 14.64 -0.34 26.93
N ASP A 415 15.90 -0.31 26.53
CA ASP A 415 17.07 0.04 27.37
C ASP A 415 17.63 1.44 27.06
N VAL A 416 16.97 2.17 26.15
CA VAL A 416 17.37 3.53 25.78
C VAL A 416 16.87 4.53 26.81
N PRO A 417 17.74 5.38 27.39
CA PRO A 417 17.32 6.39 28.34
C PRO A 417 16.22 7.30 27.77
N GLY A 418 15.16 7.50 28.53
CA GLY A 418 14.03 8.33 28.11
C GLY A 418 13.00 7.61 27.24
N GLU A 419 13.22 6.37 26.79
CA GLU A 419 12.28 5.56 26.04
C GLU A 419 11.49 4.60 26.94
N GLN A 420 10.22 4.35 26.59
CA GLN A 420 9.37 3.38 27.26
C GLN A 420 8.58 2.60 26.22
N ALA A 421 9.07 1.42 25.84
CA ALA A 421 8.35 0.54 24.93
C ALA A 421 6.98 0.14 25.48
N ALA A 422 6.01 -0.11 24.59
CA ALA A 422 4.73 -0.69 25.02
C ALA A 422 4.96 -2.04 25.70
N PRO A 423 4.26 -2.37 26.79
CA PRO A 423 4.48 -3.62 27.51
C PRO A 423 3.98 -4.85 26.76
N THR A 424 3.01 -4.68 25.87
CA THR A 424 2.41 -5.73 25.05
C THR A 424 2.15 -5.25 23.63
N GLN A 425 2.04 -6.22 22.70
CA GLN A 425 1.61 -5.97 21.34
C GLN A 425 0.45 -6.91 20.97
N PRO A 426 -0.54 -6.44 20.18
CA PRO A 426 -1.63 -7.26 19.71
C PRO A 426 -1.13 -8.22 18.63
N VAL A 427 -1.37 -9.53 18.79
CA VAL A 427 -0.89 -10.58 17.89
C VAL A 427 -2.06 -11.45 17.43
N PRO A 428 -2.29 -11.62 16.11
CA PRO A 428 -3.37 -12.46 15.61
C PRO A 428 -3.07 -13.93 15.87
N GLN A 429 -4.11 -14.71 16.16
CA GLN A 429 -4.06 -16.14 16.39
C GLN A 429 -4.87 -16.90 15.33
N GLY A 430 -4.53 -18.14 15.06
CA GLY A 430 -5.30 -19.00 14.15
C GLY A 430 -5.03 -18.77 12.65
N MET A 431 -4.11 -17.85 12.32
CA MET A 431 -3.61 -17.64 10.97
C MET A 431 -2.11 -17.90 10.95
N ALA A 432 -1.61 -18.69 10.02
CA ALA A 432 -0.18 -18.91 9.86
C ALA A 432 0.52 -17.59 9.49
N PRO A 433 1.64 -17.25 10.12
CA PRO A 433 2.46 -16.11 9.69
C PRO A 433 3.01 -16.39 8.29
N PHE A 434 3.05 -15.34 7.46
CA PHE A 434 3.57 -15.46 6.10
C PHE A 434 5.06 -15.09 5.96
N ALA A 435 5.67 -14.55 7.01
CA ALA A 435 7.12 -14.35 7.14
C ALA A 435 7.65 -15.03 8.40
N HIS A 436 8.94 -15.31 8.42
CA HIS A 436 9.58 -15.90 9.57
C HIS A 436 9.46 -14.99 10.79
N GLN A 437 9.15 -15.57 11.97
CA GLN A 437 8.84 -14.81 13.18
C GLN A 437 9.99 -14.80 14.21
N THR A 438 10.92 -15.72 14.08
CA THR A 438 12.02 -15.92 15.03
C THR A 438 13.33 -16.13 14.31
N LEU A 439 14.41 -15.70 14.94
CA LEU A 439 15.77 -15.91 14.51
C LEU A 439 16.55 -16.48 15.71
N THR A 440 17.26 -17.58 15.50
CA THR A 440 18.13 -18.14 16.52
C THR A 440 19.58 -18.20 16.02
N ARG A 441 20.52 -18.20 16.95
CA ARG A 441 21.96 -18.26 16.65
C ARG A 441 22.32 -19.46 15.76
N ASP A 442 21.65 -20.62 15.97
CA ASP A 442 21.94 -21.84 15.23
C ASP A 442 21.34 -21.85 13.81
N GLN A 443 20.30 -21.07 13.57
CA GLN A 443 19.69 -20.88 12.26
C GLN A 443 20.50 -19.95 11.35
N LEU A 444 21.47 -19.18 11.91
CA LEU A 444 22.22 -18.19 11.12
C LEU A 444 22.93 -18.84 9.94
N PHE A 445 22.87 -18.13 8.82
CA PHE A 445 23.41 -18.54 7.54
C PHE A 445 24.78 -17.91 7.27
N GLY A 446 25.55 -18.52 6.40
CA GLY A 446 26.79 -18.05 5.81
C GLY A 446 27.17 -18.96 4.65
N ILE A 447 27.73 -18.42 3.58
CA ILE A 447 28.15 -19.20 2.40
C ILE A 447 29.23 -20.21 2.76
N THR A 448 30.10 -19.85 3.70
CA THR A 448 31.16 -20.72 4.21
C THR A 448 31.03 -20.86 5.74
N PRO A 449 31.66 -21.87 6.35
CA PRO A 449 31.72 -21.98 7.83
C PRO A 449 32.30 -20.73 8.51
N ILE A 450 33.30 -20.08 7.90
CA ILE A 450 33.95 -18.86 8.43
C ILE A 450 32.96 -17.69 8.32
N ASP A 451 32.26 -17.54 7.22
CA ASP A 451 31.25 -16.52 7.00
C ASP A 451 30.08 -16.67 7.99
N ARG A 452 29.60 -17.91 8.19
CA ARG A 452 28.60 -18.22 9.21
C ARG A 452 29.08 -17.89 10.63
N LEU A 453 30.35 -18.16 10.94
CA LEU A 453 30.92 -17.80 12.22
C LEU A 453 30.94 -16.28 12.43
N ALA A 454 31.24 -15.51 11.40
CA ALA A 454 31.19 -14.06 11.46
C ALA A 454 29.73 -13.56 11.75
N CYS A 455 28.70 -14.15 11.12
CA CYS A 455 27.30 -13.87 11.43
C CYS A 455 26.96 -14.20 12.90
N ARG A 456 27.45 -15.33 13.42
CA ARG A 456 27.23 -15.73 14.82
C ARG A 456 27.89 -14.77 15.81
N ARG A 457 29.12 -14.31 15.55
CA ARG A 457 29.81 -13.31 16.37
C ARG A 457 29.04 -11.99 16.40
N LYS A 458 28.64 -11.51 15.22
CA LYS A 458 27.82 -10.29 15.10
C LYS A 458 26.48 -10.40 15.84
N PHE A 459 25.85 -11.58 15.81
CA PHE A 459 24.60 -11.85 16.55
C PHE A 459 24.83 -11.78 18.06
N ASP A 460 25.91 -12.37 18.57
CA ASP A 460 26.26 -12.40 20.01
C ASP A 460 26.58 -10.99 20.55
N GLU A 461 27.06 -10.07 19.71
CA GLU A 461 27.35 -8.68 20.05
C GLU A 461 26.11 -7.80 20.15
N LEU A 462 25.02 -8.17 19.46
CA LEU A 462 23.79 -7.40 19.34
C LEU A 462 22.73 -7.88 20.32
N ARG A 463 21.73 -7.04 20.54
CA ARG A 463 20.54 -7.40 21.31
C ARG A 463 19.49 -8.03 20.40
N TYR A 464 18.99 -9.21 20.76
CA TYR A 464 17.85 -9.85 20.13
C TYR A 464 17.06 -10.67 21.14
N ASP A 465 15.90 -10.15 21.55
CA ASP A 465 15.00 -10.76 22.53
C ASP A 465 13.73 -11.29 21.85
N GLY A 466 13.77 -11.47 20.52
CA GLY A 466 12.64 -11.89 19.68
C GLY A 466 12.05 -10.72 18.89
N MET A 467 10.86 -10.95 18.31
CA MET A 467 10.11 -9.89 17.61
C MET A 467 9.82 -8.73 18.57
N TYR A 468 9.82 -7.52 18.06
CA TYR A 468 9.67 -6.28 18.84
C TYR A 468 10.82 -6.01 19.83
N THR A 469 12.02 -6.52 19.59
CA THR A 469 13.22 -6.03 20.28
C THR A 469 13.44 -4.57 19.92
N PRO A 470 13.32 -3.61 20.86
CA PRO A 470 13.49 -2.20 20.54
C PRO A 470 14.93 -1.88 20.10
N PRO A 471 15.13 -0.85 19.27
CA PRO A 471 16.45 -0.31 18.99
C PRO A 471 17.18 0.02 20.32
N SER A 472 18.48 -0.20 20.38
CA SER A 472 19.30 0.01 21.59
C SER A 472 20.60 0.72 21.29
N VAL A 473 21.25 1.27 22.33
CA VAL A 473 22.59 1.87 22.21
C VAL A 473 23.65 0.80 21.89
N ARG A 474 23.46 -0.42 22.36
CA ARG A 474 24.31 -1.57 22.01
C ARG A 474 24.15 -1.95 20.53
N GLY A 475 22.98 -1.70 19.95
CA GLY A 475 22.51 -2.17 18.65
C GLY A 475 21.62 -3.39 18.80
N SER A 476 20.48 -3.38 18.10
CA SER A 476 19.48 -4.45 18.12
C SER A 476 19.27 -5.05 16.76
N ILE A 477 18.95 -6.34 16.70
CA ILE A 477 18.47 -7.01 15.48
C ILE A 477 16.94 -6.87 15.42
N LEU A 478 16.43 -6.24 14.37
CA LEU A 478 15.01 -6.20 14.04
C LEU A 478 14.70 -7.28 12.99
N PHE A 479 13.81 -8.23 13.36
CA PHE A 479 13.40 -9.33 12.48
C PHE A 479 11.90 -9.63 12.64
N PRO A 480 11.09 -9.57 11.57
CA PRO A 480 11.44 -9.09 10.22
C PRO A 480 12.01 -7.66 10.21
N SER A 481 12.71 -7.30 9.15
CA SER A 481 13.42 -6.02 9.02
C SER A 481 12.49 -4.79 9.04
N ALA A 482 13.04 -3.59 9.10
CA ALA A 482 12.30 -2.34 8.91
C ALA A 482 11.59 -2.24 7.53
N LEU A 483 12.12 -2.93 6.50
CA LEU A 483 11.41 -3.09 5.22
C LEU A 483 10.19 -4.02 5.33
N GLY A 484 10.19 -4.88 6.37
CA GLY A 484 9.09 -5.76 6.74
C GLY A 484 9.08 -7.10 6.02
N GLY A 485 8.35 -8.07 6.60
CA GLY A 485 7.97 -9.32 5.95
C GLY A 485 6.99 -9.07 4.79
N GLY A 486 5.96 -8.25 5.01
CA GLY A 486 5.09 -7.70 3.97
C GLY A 486 5.52 -6.31 3.52
N ASN A 487 5.12 -5.88 2.32
CA ASN A 487 5.38 -4.55 1.80
C ASN A 487 4.21 -4.06 0.92
N TRP A 488 4.27 -2.81 0.42
CA TRP A 488 3.21 -2.06 -0.27
C TRP A 488 2.52 -2.78 -1.44
N GLY A 489 3.17 -3.75 -2.06
CA GLY A 489 2.58 -4.50 -3.19
C GLY A 489 1.35 -5.33 -2.83
N GLY A 490 1.07 -5.53 -1.55
CA GLY A 490 -0.13 -6.20 -1.09
C GLY A 490 -0.11 -7.71 -1.31
N ALA A 491 -1.31 -8.29 -1.26
CA ALA A 491 -1.61 -9.68 -1.53
C ALA A 491 -2.74 -9.78 -2.55
N ALA A 492 -2.90 -10.94 -3.20
CA ALA A 492 -3.97 -11.19 -4.16
C ALA A 492 -4.89 -12.30 -3.66
N TYR A 493 -6.19 -12.10 -3.76
CA TYR A 493 -7.19 -13.08 -3.39
C TYR A 493 -7.66 -13.88 -4.59
N ASP A 494 -7.74 -15.22 -4.45
CA ASP A 494 -8.37 -16.08 -5.43
C ASP A 494 -9.73 -16.59 -4.90
N PRO A 495 -10.86 -16.06 -5.40
CA PRO A 495 -12.17 -16.43 -4.91
C PRO A 495 -12.56 -17.89 -5.23
N ALA A 496 -11.97 -18.47 -6.29
CA ALA A 496 -12.29 -19.83 -6.68
C ALA A 496 -11.74 -20.89 -5.70
N SER A 497 -10.60 -20.61 -5.07
CA SER A 497 -9.96 -21.51 -4.11
C SER A 497 -9.97 -21.00 -2.67
N ASN A 498 -10.48 -19.78 -2.42
CA ASN A 498 -10.44 -19.07 -1.14
C ASN A 498 -9.01 -18.93 -0.58
N LEU A 499 -8.05 -18.75 -1.49
CA LEU A 499 -6.64 -18.59 -1.16
C LEU A 499 -6.23 -17.11 -1.21
N LEU A 500 -5.43 -16.70 -0.24
CA LEU A 500 -4.69 -15.44 -0.28
C LEU A 500 -3.25 -15.71 -0.72
N ILE A 501 -2.83 -15.15 -1.83
CA ILE A 501 -1.47 -15.25 -2.34
C ILE A 501 -0.67 -14.05 -1.85
N ILE A 502 0.35 -14.31 -1.06
CA ILE A 502 1.13 -13.28 -0.37
C ILE A 502 2.62 -13.56 -0.49
N LYS A 503 3.40 -12.51 -0.76
CA LYS A 503 4.86 -12.59 -0.79
C LYS A 503 5.45 -12.16 0.55
N ALA A 504 6.65 -12.66 0.88
CA ALA A 504 7.37 -12.24 2.07
C ALA A 504 8.85 -11.99 1.82
N GLU A 505 9.45 -11.17 2.71
CA GLU A 505 10.89 -11.02 2.89
C GLU A 505 11.30 -11.49 4.28
N ASN A 506 12.36 -12.30 4.33
CA ASN A 506 12.92 -12.86 5.57
C ASN A 506 14.32 -12.28 5.84
N LEU A 507 14.43 -10.96 5.80
CA LEU A 507 15.65 -10.22 6.10
C LEU A 507 15.59 -9.62 7.51
N ALA A 508 16.77 -9.34 8.08
CA ALA A 508 16.89 -8.61 9.33
C ALA A 508 17.68 -7.31 9.13
N THR A 509 17.38 -6.32 9.96
CA THR A 509 18.08 -5.05 10.04
C THR A 509 18.77 -4.94 11.41
N VAL A 510 19.97 -4.40 11.45
CA VAL A 510 20.62 -3.94 12.70
C VAL A 510 20.30 -2.47 12.86
N LEU A 511 19.80 -2.07 14.02
CA LEU A 511 19.48 -0.69 14.37
C LEU A 511 20.24 -0.30 15.65
N LYS A 512 20.98 0.79 15.59
CA LYS A 512 21.75 1.30 16.72
C LYS A 512 21.36 2.75 17.01
N VAL A 513 20.87 2.99 18.21
CA VAL A 513 20.54 4.34 18.71
C VAL A 513 21.81 4.98 19.24
N ILE A 514 22.16 6.15 18.75
CA ILE A 514 23.37 6.88 19.12
C ILE A 514 22.99 8.19 19.78
N PRO A 515 23.42 8.45 21.02
CA PRO A 515 23.23 9.75 21.63
C PRO A 515 23.89 10.85 20.79
N LYS A 516 23.21 11.96 20.61
CA LYS A 516 23.77 13.16 19.98
C LYS A 516 24.69 13.90 20.95
N ALA A 517 25.74 14.49 20.42
CA ALA A 517 26.63 15.35 21.20
C ALA A 517 25.95 16.72 21.46
N ASP A 518 25.30 17.27 20.45
CA ASP A 518 24.57 18.53 20.52
C ASP A 518 23.52 18.64 19.40
N ALA A 519 22.86 19.79 19.32
CA ALA A 519 21.85 20.08 18.30
C ALA A 519 22.43 20.22 16.87
N ALA A 520 23.75 20.32 16.69
CA ALA A 520 24.35 20.34 15.36
C ALA A 520 24.20 19.00 14.65
N ASP A 521 24.08 17.90 15.40
CA ASP A 521 23.81 16.56 14.85
C ASP A 521 22.48 16.50 14.09
N ASP A 522 21.51 17.38 14.37
CA ASP A 522 20.26 17.48 13.63
C ASP A 522 20.43 17.98 12.18
N LYS A 523 21.53 18.65 11.89
CA LYS A 523 21.86 19.19 10.56
C LYS A 523 22.65 18.21 9.70
N VAL A 524 23.06 17.06 10.24
CA VAL A 524 23.77 16.03 9.49
C VAL A 524 22.83 15.44 8.45
N PRO A 525 23.16 15.51 7.13
CA PRO A 525 22.31 14.95 6.11
C PRO A 525 22.12 13.44 6.31
N PRO A 526 20.92 12.89 6.06
CA PRO A 526 20.71 11.45 6.06
C PRO A 526 21.66 10.77 5.06
N LYS A 527 22.35 9.73 5.49
CA LYS A 527 23.19 8.89 4.63
C LYS A 527 22.30 8.01 3.75
N ASP A 528 21.29 7.42 4.36
CA ASP A 528 20.30 6.58 3.72
C ASP A 528 19.02 6.54 4.59
N TYR A 529 18.09 5.68 4.23
CA TYR A 529 16.82 5.53 4.95
C TYR A 529 17.01 5.03 6.40
N LEU A 530 18.00 4.18 6.66
CA LEU A 530 18.25 3.56 7.97
C LEU A 530 19.23 4.37 8.83
N THR A 531 20.00 5.30 8.23
CA THR A 531 21.05 6.07 8.93
C THR A 531 20.80 7.55 8.79
N ARG A 532 20.21 8.16 9.83
CA ARG A 532 19.75 9.56 9.82
C ARG A 532 19.65 10.15 11.23
N PRO A 533 19.66 11.49 11.38
CA PRO A 533 19.25 12.11 12.62
C PRO A 533 17.77 11.84 12.91
N LEU A 534 17.41 11.71 14.19
CA LEU A 534 16.04 11.79 14.68
C LEU A 534 15.86 13.21 15.20
N VAL A 535 15.51 14.12 14.30
CA VAL A 535 15.51 15.57 14.55
C VAL A 535 14.51 15.94 15.66
N GLY A 536 14.95 16.76 16.60
CA GLY A 536 14.15 17.13 17.78
C GLY A 536 14.14 16.07 18.90
N THR A 537 14.98 15.04 18.79
CA THR A 537 15.19 14.05 19.86
C THR A 537 16.65 14.02 20.33
N PRO A 538 16.98 13.43 21.49
CA PRO A 538 18.36 13.29 21.95
C PRO A 538 19.22 12.30 21.14
N TYR A 539 18.66 11.68 20.09
CA TYR A 539 19.29 10.54 19.42
C TYR A 539 19.32 10.70 17.89
N ARG A 540 20.24 9.96 17.28
CA ARG A 540 20.24 9.61 15.86
C ARG A 540 20.21 8.09 15.72
N ILE A 541 19.85 7.58 14.54
CA ILE A 541 19.82 6.16 14.23
C ILE A 541 20.89 5.81 13.21
N GLU A 542 21.59 4.71 13.42
CA GLU A 542 22.44 4.04 12.45
C GLU A 542 21.90 2.65 12.20
N GLY A 543 21.62 2.35 10.93
CA GLY A 543 21.07 1.06 10.53
C GLY A 543 21.80 0.45 9.35
N GLU A 544 21.81 -0.88 9.31
CA GLU A 544 22.34 -1.66 8.20
C GLU A 544 21.59 -2.99 8.08
N LEU A 545 21.70 -3.65 6.93
CA LEU A 545 21.24 -5.03 6.81
C LEU A 545 22.09 -5.95 7.69
N PHE A 546 21.45 -6.90 8.37
CA PHE A 546 22.15 -7.94 9.12
C PHE A 546 22.78 -8.94 8.15
N GLN A 547 23.99 -8.65 7.72
CA GLN A 547 24.73 -9.39 6.69
C GLN A 547 26.16 -9.71 7.14
N SER A 548 26.71 -10.74 6.51
CA SER A 548 28.09 -11.19 6.69
C SER A 548 29.09 -10.23 6.02
N PRO A 549 30.41 -10.37 6.30
CA PRO A 549 31.46 -9.64 5.59
C PRO A 549 31.45 -9.85 4.08
N LEU A 550 30.92 -10.98 3.58
CA LEU A 550 30.72 -11.23 2.16
C LEU A 550 29.47 -10.56 1.60
N GLY A 551 28.73 -9.82 2.43
CA GLY A 551 27.52 -9.11 2.07
C GLY A 551 26.32 -10.01 1.79
N VAL A 552 26.26 -11.18 2.40
CA VAL A 552 25.14 -12.12 2.34
C VAL A 552 24.31 -11.99 3.60
N PRO A 553 22.96 -12.03 3.51
CA PRO A 553 22.15 -11.97 4.71
C PRO A 553 22.51 -13.08 5.70
N CYS A 554 22.67 -12.73 6.97
CA CYS A 554 22.91 -13.69 8.04
C CYS A 554 21.66 -14.47 8.45
N THR A 555 20.45 -14.02 8.04
CA THR A 555 19.20 -14.76 8.24
C THR A 555 19.19 -16.03 7.39
N PRO A 556 18.52 -17.11 7.84
CA PRO A 556 18.40 -18.32 7.05
C PRO A 556 17.58 -18.06 5.77
N PRO A 557 17.97 -18.60 4.60
CA PRO A 557 17.13 -18.61 3.43
C PRO A 557 15.90 -19.54 3.63
N PRO A 558 14.80 -19.36 2.84
CA PRO A 558 14.67 -18.42 1.72
C PRO A 558 14.44 -16.98 2.16
N TRP A 559 15.20 -16.04 1.55
CA TRP A 559 15.08 -14.62 1.86
C TRP A 559 13.87 -13.95 1.22
N GLY A 560 13.29 -14.57 0.22
CA GLY A 560 12.02 -14.19 -0.36
C GLY A 560 11.17 -15.42 -0.62
N THR A 561 9.90 -15.34 -0.24
CA THR A 561 8.92 -16.42 -0.44
C THR A 561 7.65 -15.92 -1.09
N LEU A 562 6.90 -16.84 -1.69
CA LEU A 562 5.51 -16.68 -2.07
C LEU A 562 4.71 -17.81 -1.41
N MET A 563 3.63 -17.43 -0.74
CA MET A 563 2.79 -18.37 0.02
C MET A 563 1.34 -18.25 -0.42
N ALA A 564 0.62 -19.35 -0.41
CA ALA A 564 -0.84 -19.36 -0.44
C ALA A 564 -1.38 -19.70 0.96
N LEU A 565 -2.11 -18.75 1.54
CA LEU A 565 -2.84 -18.93 2.79
C LEU A 565 -4.28 -19.33 2.49
N ASP A 566 -4.71 -20.44 3.07
CA ASP A 566 -6.10 -20.89 3.03
C ASP A 566 -6.91 -20.14 4.10
N LEU A 567 -7.80 -19.25 3.66
CA LEU A 567 -8.56 -18.37 4.56
C LEU A 567 -9.67 -19.09 5.35
N ALA A 568 -10.04 -20.31 4.93
CA ALA A 568 -10.98 -21.13 5.71
C ALA A 568 -10.29 -21.78 6.91
N THR A 569 -9.05 -22.24 6.74
CA THR A 569 -8.33 -23.03 7.76
C THR A 569 -7.26 -22.23 8.50
N GLY A 570 -6.84 -21.08 7.98
CA GLY A 570 -5.73 -20.27 8.50
C GLY A 570 -4.35 -20.88 8.26
N LYS A 571 -4.22 -21.94 7.45
CA LYS A 571 -2.98 -22.68 7.22
C LYS A 571 -2.36 -22.31 5.87
N ALA A 572 -1.04 -22.40 5.77
CA ALA A 572 -0.36 -22.37 4.49
C ALA A 572 -0.74 -23.62 3.67
N ARG A 573 -1.22 -23.40 2.44
CA ARG A 573 -1.48 -24.45 1.46
C ARG A 573 -0.19 -24.89 0.78
N TRP A 574 0.63 -23.92 0.43
CA TRP A 574 1.98 -24.09 -0.08
C TRP A 574 2.81 -22.81 0.18
N GLU A 575 4.11 -23.01 0.24
CA GLU A 575 5.10 -21.94 0.29
C GLU A 575 6.27 -22.32 -0.61
N ILE A 576 6.75 -21.38 -1.41
CA ILE A 576 7.88 -21.58 -2.32
C ILE A 576 8.89 -20.42 -2.22
N PRO A 577 10.19 -20.68 -2.41
CA PRO A 577 11.17 -19.63 -2.63
C PRO A 577 10.82 -18.80 -3.87
N LEU A 578 10.80 -17.47 -3.73
CA LEU A 578 10.47 -16.56 -4.80
C LEU A 578 11.72 -15.87 -5.35
N GLY A 579 12.00 -16.08 -6.63
CA GLY A 579 13.13 -15.46 -7.34
C GLY A 579 14.49 -16.08 -7.05
N GLN A 580 15.51 -15.45 -7.62
CA GLN A 580 16.92 -15.82 -7.49
C GLN A 580 17.74 -14.58 -7.16
N ILE A 581 18.83 -14.75 -6.44
CA ILE A 581 19.82 -13.70 -6.22
C ILE A 581 20.78 -13.67 -7.42
N LYS A 582 20.95 -12.46 -7.98
CA LYS A 582 22.00 -12.16 -8.92
C LYS A 582 22.88 -11.04 -8.30
N ARG A 583 24.14 -11.31 -8.08
CA ARG A 583 25.09 -10.34 -7.52
C ARG A 583 26.45 -10.46 -8.23
N ALA A 584 27.02 -9.32 -8.61
CA ALA A 584 28.28 -9.23 -9.32
C ALA A 584 28.37 -10.17 -10.55
N GLY A 585 27.26 -10.29 -11.31
CA GLY A 585 27.16 -11.16 -12.47
C GLY A 585 26.93 -12.66 -12.18
N ILE A 586 27.02 -13.09 -10.92
CA ILE A 586 26.78 -14.47 -10.51
C ILE A 586 25.31 -14.64 -10.12
N THR A 587 24.63 -15.59 -10.76
CA THR A 587 23.26 -16.00 -10.40
C THR A 587 23.34 -17.26 -9.55
N VAL A 588 22.77 -17.18 -8.33
CA VAL A 588 22.63 -18.37 -7.49
C VAL A 588 21.69 -19.37 -8.16
N PRO A 589 22.08 -20.65 -8.28
CA PRO A 589 21.22 -21.65 -8.92
C PRO A 589 19.83 -21.73 -8.27
N LYS A 590 18.78 -21.91 -9.08
CA LYS A 590 17.39 -22.05 -8.60
C LYS A 590 17.24 -23.18 -7.57
N GLY A 591 17.99 -24.26 -7.74
CA GLY A 591 18.00 -25.42 -6.83
C GLY A 591 18.53 -25.11 -5.42
N ALA A 592 19.21 -23.99 -5.19
CA ALA A 592 19.63 -23.59 -3.85
C ALA A 592 18.45 -23.13 -2.96
N GLY A 593 17.30 -22.78 -3.58
CA GLY A 593 16.08 -22.42 -2.84
C GLY A 593 16.18 -21.17 -1.97
N TRP A 594 17.12 -20.23 -2.28
CA TRP A 594 17.36 -19.08 -1.38
C TRP A 594 16.33 -17.97 -1.52
N GLY A 595 15.56 -17.95 -2.62
CA GLY A 595 14.68 -16.82 -2.92
C GLY A 595 15.45 -15.52 -3.15
N SER A 596 14.73 -14.42 -3.29
CA SER A 596 15.30 -13.09 -3.55
C SER A 596 14.56 -12.07 -2.69
N PRO A 597 15.23 -11.04 -2.17
CA PRO A 597 14.54 -9.84 -1.72
C PRO A 597 13.56 -9.39 -2.79
N ASN A 598 12.39 -8.92 -2.38
CA ASN A 598 11.29 -8.69 -3.32
C ASN A 598 10.42 -7.50 -2.91
N VAL A 599 10.07 -6.64 -3.87
CA VAL A 599 9.17 -5.49 -3.71
C VAL A 599 8.16 -5.51 -4.86
N GLY A 600 6.93 -5.14 -4.60
CA GLY A 600 5.79 -5.31 -5.50
C GLY A 600 4.85 -6.38 -4.97
N GLY A 601 3.95 -6.89 -5.78
CA GLY A 601 2.96 -7.87 -5.35
C GLY A 601 2.46 -8.77 -6.48
N PRO A 602 1.67 -9.81 -6.13
CA PRO A 602 1.03 -10.70 -7.09
C PRO A 602 -0.29 -10.15 -7.59
N ILE A 603 -0.82 -10.73 -8.67
CA ILE A 603 -2.24 -10.76 -9.01
C ILE A 603 -2.68 -12.20 -9.25
N THR A 604 -3.95 -12.49 -9.05
CA THR A 604 -4.58 -13.76 -9.44
C THR A 604 -5.52 -13.56 -10.63
N THR A 605 -5.79 -14.63 -11.38
CA THR A 605 -6.77 -14.61 -12.47
C THR A 605 -7.71 -15.80 -12.38
N ALA A 606 -8.93 -15.66 -12.92
CA ALA A 606 -9.89 -16.77 -13.00
C ALA A 606 -9.40 -17.95 -13.86
N GLY A 607 -8.32 -17.78 -14.64
CA GLY A 607 -7.60 -18.86 -15.28
C GLY A 607 -6.77 -19.74 -14.33
N GLY A 608 -6.83 -19.49 -13.01
CA GLY A 608 -6.11 -20.24 -11.98
C GLY A 608 -4.62 -19.92 -11.90
N LEU A 609 -4.22 -18.74 -12.36
CA LEU A 609 -2.83 -18.30 -12.41
C LEU A 609 -2.57 -17.13 -11.46
N THR A 610 -1.40 -17.16 -10.85
CA THR A 610 -0.80 -16.04 -10.12
C THR A 610 0.32 -15.45 -10.98
N PHE A 611 0.23 -14.16 -11.32
CA PHE A 611 1.31 -13.44 -12.00
C PHE A 611 2.07 -12.56 -11.03
N ILE A 612 3.42 -12.61 -11.09
CA ILE A 612 4.29 -11.84 -10.21
C ILE A 612 5.64 -11.57 -10.86
N GLY A 613 6.14 -10.33 -10.72
CA GLY A 613 7.54 -9.96 -10.91
C GLY A 613 8.25 -9.90 -9.56
N ALA A 614 8.26 -8.73 -8.96
CA ALA A 614 8.66 -8.42 -7.58
C ALA A 614 10.14 -8.67 -7.22
N THR A 615 10.84 -9.58 -7.90
CA THR A 615 12.17 -10.08 -7.54
C THR A 615 13.32 -9.37 -8.24
N MET A 616 14.53 -9.47 -7.70
CA MET A 616 15.74 -8.85 -8.24
C MET A 616 16.29 -9.53 -9.49
N ASP A 617 15.78 -10.70 -9.89
CA ASP A 617 16.29 -11.52 -10.99
C ASP A 617 15.74 -11.16 -12.38
N SER A 618 15.02 -10.04 -12.49
CA SER A 618 14.45 -9.55 -13.75
C SER A 618 13.55 -10.57 -14.46
N ARG A 619 12.71 -11.29 -13.69
CA ARG A 619 11.77 -12.26 -14.27
C ARG A 619 10.33 -11.92 -13.93
N PHE A 620 9.48 -12.09 -14.93
CA PHE A 620 8.02 -12.09 -14.78
C PHE A 620 7.52 -13.53 -14.85
N ARG A 621 6.69 -13.95 -13.88
CA ARG A 621 6.30 -15.37 -13.70
C ARG A 621 4.81 -15.53 -13.72
N ALA A 622 4.37 -16.70 -14.22
CA ALA A 622 3.05 -17.24 -13.99
C ALA A 622 3.16 -18.55 -13.19
N ILE A 623 2.45 -18.58 -12.08
CA ILE A 623 2.45 -19.68 -11.09
C ILE A 623 1.04 -20.23 -11.01
N ASP A 624 0.89 -21.56 -10.95
CA ASP A 624 -0.39 -22.19 -10.67
C ASP A 624 -0.82 -21.83 -9.24
N THR A 625 -1.96 -21.15 -9.12
CA THR A 625 -2.44 -20.57 -7.85
C THR A 625 -2.69 -21.63 -6.78
N ARG A 626 -3.11 -22.84 -7.15
CA ARG A 626 -3.45 -23.91 -6.19
C ARG A 626 -2.24 -24.71 -5.73
N THR A 627 -1.19 -24.79 -6.54
CA THR A 627 -0.06 -25.70 -6.29
C THR A 627 1.27 -25.00 -6.04
N GLY A 628 1.40 -23.72 -6.36
CA GLY A 628 2.65 -22.98 -6.28
C GLY A 628 3.65 -23.32 -7.40
N LYS A 629 3.27 -24.16 -8.39
CA LYS A 629 4.16 -24.56 -9.49
C LYS A 629 4.33 -23.40 -10.49
N GLU A 630 5.58 -23.02 -10.77
CA GLU A 630 5.89 -22.08 -11.87
C GLU A 630 5.62 -22.77 -13.21
N LEU A 631 4.71 -22.18 -14.00
CA LEU A 631 4.28 -22.69 -15.30
C LEU A 631 4.91 -21.95 -16.48
N TRP A 632 5.27 -20.70 -16.27
CA TRP A 632 5.87 -19.84 -17.28
C TRP A 632 6.69 -18.73 -16.63
N SER A 633 7.74 -18.29 -17.32
CA SER A 633 8.44 -17.06 -16.98
C SER A 633 9.04 -16.40 -18.22
N ALA A 634 9.12 -15.07 -18.19
CA ALA A 634 9.80 -14.24 -19.18
C ALA A 634 10.89 -13.40 -18.52
N GLU A 635 11.98 -13.20 -19.24
CA GLU A 635 13.03 -12.26 -18.84
C GLU A 635 12.59 -10.83 -19.15
N LEU A 636 12.83 -9.93 -18.20
CA LEU A 636 12.60 -8.50 -18.30
C LEU A 636 13.93 -7.78 -18.48
N PRO A 637 13.94 -6.59 -19.13
CA PRO A 637 15.17 -5.81 -19.28
C PRO A 637 15.79 -5.38 -17.94
N VAL A 638 14.94 -5.08 -16.97
CA VAL A 638 15.27 -4.76 -15.56
C VAL A 638 14.21 -5.36 -14.65
N PRO A 639 14.43 -5.46 -13.33
CA PRO A 639 13.45 -6.04 -12.41
C PRO A 639 12.08 -5.40 -12.48
N GLY A 640 11.03 -6.22 -12.52
CA GLY A 640 9.62 -5.80 -12.50
C GLY A 640 9.10 -5.69 -11.08
N MET A 641 9.54 -4.68 -10.33
CA MET A 641 9.18 -4.49 -8.93
C MET A 641 7.89 -3.66 -8.75
N ALA A 642 6.86 -3.99 -9.51
CA ALA A 642 5.53 -3.41 -9.47
C ALA A 642 4.49 -4.51 -9.28
N VAL A 643 3.22 -4.13 -9.08
CA VAL A 643 2.10 -5.05 -9.13
C VAL A 643 1.66 -5.17 -10.59
N PRO A 644 1.55 -6.39 -11.15
CA PRO A 644 1.02 -6.58 -12.50
C PRO A 644 -0.45 -6.21 -12.62
N MET A 645 -0.98 -6.22 -13.83
CA MET A 645 -2.42 -6.17 -14.09
C MET A 645 -2.81 -7.08 -15.26
N SER A 646 -4.09 -7.42 -15.37
CA SER A 646 -4.62 -8.16 -16.53
C SER A 646 -5.88 -7.46 -17.05
N TYR A 647 -5.95 -7.28 -18.37
CA TYR A 647 -7.06 -6.61 -19.04
C TYR A 647 -7.42 -7.33 -20.35
N ALA A 648 -8.56 -6.99 -20.93
CA ALA A 648 -8.97 -7.55 -22.22
C ALA A 648 -9.47 -6.47 -23.16
N VAL A 649 -9.09 -6.58 -24.43
CA VAL A 649 -9.57 -5.73 -25.53
C VAL A 649 -9.93 -6.63 -26.69
N ASN A 650 -11.11 -6.40 -27.29
CA ASN A 650 -11.62 -7.17 -28.44
C ASN A 650 -11.56 -8.69 -28.21
N GLY A 651 -11.87 -9.15 -26.99
CA GLY A 651 -11.85 -10.57 -26.63
C GLY A 651 -10.47 -11.17 -26.40
N LYS A 652 -9.37 -10.40 -26.54
CA LYS A 652 -8.00 -10.84 -26.29
C LYS A 652 -7.53 -10.38 -24.91
N GLN A 653 -7.07 -11.32 -24.09
CA GLN A 653 -6.52 -11.06 -22.75
C GLN A 653 -5.03 -10.68 -22.85
N TYR A 654 -4.66 -9.68 -22.08
CA TYR A 654 -3.30 -9.23 -21.85
C TYR A 654 -2.93 -9.32 -20.37
N VAL A 655 -1.65 -9.57 -20.11
CA VAL A 655 -1.05 -9.40 -18.79
C VAL A 655 0.11 -8.43 -18.91
N LEU A 656 0.13 -7.40 -18.05
CA LEU A 656 1.06 -6.28 -18.14
C LEU A 656 1.83 -6.10 -16.84
N ILE A 657 3.12 -5.74 -16.97
CA ILE A 657 3.98 -5.39 -15.85
C ILE A 657 4.82 -4.15 -16.17
N ALA A 658 5.01 -3.29 -15.16
CA ALA A 658 6.02 -2.26 -15.19
C ALA A 658 7.38 -2.84 -14.75
N ALA A 659 8.39 -2.69 -15.58
CA ALA A 659 9.77 -3.12 -15.32
C ALA A 659 10.66 -1.88 -15.22
N GLY A 660 10.84 -1.38 -14.01
CA GLY A 660 11.58 -0.16 -13.73
C GLY A 660 12.72 -0.31 -12.75
N GLY A 661 12.91 -1.50 -12.18
CA GLY A 661 13.84 -1.69 -11.07
C GLY A 661 13.44 -0.91 -9.83
N ASN A 662 14.35 -0.77 -8.89
CA ASN A 662 14.15 -0.02 -7.66
C ASN A 662 15.49 0.45 -7.09
N ALA A 663 15.71 1.77 -7.11
CA ALA A 663 16.94 2.38 -6.64
C ALA A 663 17.17 2.21 -5.13
N MET A 664 16.09 2.04 -4.32
CA MET A 664 16.21 1.83 -2.87
C MET A 664 16.88 0.49 -2.53
N VAL A 665 16.66 -0.54 -3.35
CA VAL A 665 17.25 -1.87 -3.15
C VAL A 665 18.40 -2.16 -4.13
N GLY A 666 18.88 -1.13 -4.84
CA GLY A 666 20.11 -1.21 -5.66
C GLY A 666 19.99 -2.11 -6.89
N THR A 667 18.83 -2.17 -7.53
CA THR A 667 18.66 -2.94 -8.77
C THR A 667 18.94 -2.07 -10.01
N PRO A 668 19.21 -2.69 -11.19
CA PRO A 668 19.19 -1.95 -12.45
C PRO A 668 17.89 -1.19 -12.67
N ILE A 669 17.98 0.02 -13.20
CA ILE A 669 16.86 0.95 -13.35
C ILE A 669 16.40 1.03 -14.81
N GLY A 670 15.11 1.22 -15.02
CA GLY A 670 14.48 1.34 -16.34
C GLY A 670 13.10 2.02 -16.28
N ASP A 671 12.44 2.01 -17.44
CA ASP A 671 11.20 2.77 -17.68
C ASP A 671 10.18 1.99 -18.54
N TYR A 672 10.19 0.68 -18.45
CA TYR A 672 9.43 -0.19 -19.34
C TYR A 672 8.04 -0.51 -18.81
N LEU A 673 7.01 -0.45 -19.67
CA LEU A 673 5.76 -1.18 -19.55
C LEU A 673 5.75 -2.31 -20.61
N ILE A 674 5.47 -3.53 -20.18
CA ILE A 674 5.56 -4.72 -21.07
C ILE A 674 4.27 -5.53 -20.95
N ALA A 675 3.57 -5.69 -22.07
CA ALA A 675 2.38 -6.52 -22.17
C ALA A 675 2.69 -7.86 -22.85
N TYR A 676 2.04 -8.90 -22.33
CA TYR A 676 2.08 -10.26 -22.85
C TYR A 676 0.67 -10.72 -23.21
N ALA A 677 0.54 -11.49 -24.29
CA ALA A 677 -0.71 -12.09 -24.72
C ALA A 677 -0.45 -13.44 -25.39
N LEU A 678 -1.50 -14.22 -25.59
CA LEU A 678 -1.42 -15.40 -26.46
C LEU A 678 -1.24 -14.95 -27.91
N PRO A 679 -0.48 -15.70 -28.73
CA PRO A 679 -0.45 -15.46 -30.17
C PRO A 679 -1.84 -15.61 -30.77
N ASP A 680 -2.06 -14.95 -31.91
CA ASP A 680 -3.30 -15.04 -32.68
C ASP A 680 -3.49 -16.43 -33.29
#